data_f1dba08e23ea8108d1d677238a814433
#
_entry.id   f1dba08e23ea8108d1d677238a814433
#
_cell.length_a   1.000
_cell.length_b   1.000
_cell.length_c   1.000
_cell.angle_alpha   90.00
_cell.angle_beta   90.00
_cell.angle_gamma   90.00
#
_symmetry.space_group_name_H-M   'P 1'
#
loop_
_entity.id
_entity.type
_entity.pdbx_description
1 polymer ?
#
loop_
_entity_poly.entity_id
_entity_poly.type
_entity_poly.pdbx_seq_one_letter_code
_entity_poly.pdbx_strand_id
1 'polypeptide(L)'
;MIFDLKMIREFYKNYPARVDAVKAKLKRPLTLSEKILFAHLHPDSPLADYKRGSDYVFFQVDRVAMQDATAQMALLQFMTCGRKKVAVPSTVHCDHLITAEVGAAKDMEVALHKNREVFDFLSSVSQKYGIGFWKPGAGIIHQIVLENYAFPGGMMIGTDSHTVNAGGLGMVAIGVGGADAVDAMSGMAWELQMPKLIGVKLTGKLRGWTSPKDVILAVAGILTVKGGTGAIVEYFGPGAQSISATGKGTICNMGAEIGATTSTFGYDKSMARYLKATGRSKVAGMCNKVASYLTGDAECYANPEKYFDQVIEIDLSKLEPHINGPFTPDLAWPLSKFAAAVKKNKYPVKLEVGLIGSCTNSSYEDLTRAASIARQAKDKNLEVKSEFTITPGSEQIRFTAHRDGLLNDFSAIGGVVLANACGPCIGQWSRHMDDMKRPNSIMTSFNRNFTSRNDGNPNTHAFVASPEIVTAFAIAGDLTFNPKKSVLINRKGEAVKLDPPKGIELPKAGFAVEDAGYIEPAKRGSSVKVVVDKKSDRLQLLKPFAPIQNEELQNMRVLIKAKGKCTTDHISMAGPWLTYRGHLENISNNCYIGATNAFNGERNKVLNIEKGDYMEVPASARLYQKKGIGTIIFGEENLGEGSSREHAAMEPRYLGVKAVVVKSFARIHQTNLKKQGMLALTFANPADYDKVRQDDKVSILGFDKFAPGKPLQIRLDHSDGSSDTFDVNHTYNDQQIEWVKAGSALNKIRKDFGMK
;
A
#
# COMPACT_ATOMS: atom_id res chain seq x y z
N MET A 1 3.89 -0.70 26.26
CA MET A 1 2.70 0.18 26.53
C MET A 1 1.55 -0.29 25.67
N ILE A 2 0.29 -0.25 26.09
CA ILE A 2 -0.86 -0.56 25.23
C ILE A 2 -1.37 0.75 24.65
N PHE A 3 -1.18 0.94 23.37
CA PHE A 3 -1.67 2.12 22.67
C PHE A 3 -3.20 2.05 22.51
N ASP A 4 -3.84 3.19 22.47
CA ASP A 4 -5.28 3.34 22.18
C ASP A 4 -6.23 2.47 23.04
N LEU A 5 -5.80 2.06 24.24
CA LEU A 5 -6.56 1.13 25.10
C LEU A 5 -7.98 1.63 25.41
N LYS A 6 -8.17 2.95 25.55
CA LYS A 6 -9.50 3.55 25.80
C LYS A 6 -10.42 3.32 24.61
N MET A 7 -9.94 3.59 23.41
CA MET A 7 -10.68 3.38 22.15
C MET A 7 -11.01 1.89 21.96
N ILE A 8 -10.03 0.99 22.14
CA ILE A 8 -10.23 -0.47 22.01
C ILE A 8 -11.24 -1.00 23.02
N ARG A 9 -11.23 -0.47 24.26
CA ARG A 9 -12.23 -0.84 25.29
C ARG A 9 -13.63 -0.42 24.88
N GLU A 10 -13.80 0.80 24.39
CA GLU A 10 -15.11 1.30 23.92
C GLU A 10 -15.58 0.53 22.68
N PHE A 11 -14.66 0.18 21.78
CA PHE A 11 -14.95 -0.67 20.63
C PHE A 11 -15.57 -2.01 21.08
N TYR A 12 -14.89 -2.78 21.93
CA TYR A 12 -15.40 -4.10 22.36
C TYR A 12 -16.66 -4.03 23.23
N LYS A 13 -16.90 -2.92 23.91
CA LYS A 13 -18.16 -2.69 24.62
C LYS A 13 -19.35 -2.60 23.67
N ASN A 14 -19.16 -1.98 22.51
CA ASN A 14 -20.24 -1.68 21.55
C ASN A 14 -20.31 -2.67 20.37
N TYR A 15 -19.24 -3.36 20.05
CA TYR A 15 -19.14 -4.22 18.88
C TYR A 15 -20.20 -5.34 18.83
N PRO A 16 -20.44 -6.11 19.89
CA PRO A 16 -21.50 -7.13 19.89
C PRO A 16 -22.87 -6.56 19.53
N ALA A 17 -23.27 -5.47 20.16
CA ALA A 17 -24.59 -4.86 19.91
C ALA A 17 -24.74 -4.36 18.46
N ARG A 18 -23.66 -3.82 17.85
CA ARG A 18 -23.67 -3.44 16.44
C ARG A 18 -23.84 -4.65 15.53
N VAL A 19 -23.12 -5.75 15.76
CA VAL A 19 -23.25 -6.98 14.98
C VAL A 19 -24.64 -7.59 15.13
N ASP A 20 -25.21 -7.61 16.34
CA ASP A 20 -26.55 -8.14 16.59
C ASP A 20 -27.63 -7.29 15.86
N ALA A 21 -27.49 -5.98 15.83
CA ALA A 21 -28.38 -5.10 15.06
C ALA A 21 -28.31 -5.40 13.56
N VAL A 22 -27.12 -5.68 13.01
CA VAL A 22 -26.95 -6.09 11.61
C VAL A 22 -27.65 -7.41 11.33
N LYS A 23 -27.46 -8.43 12.19
CA LYS A 23 -28.12 -9.73 12.07
C LYS A 23 -29.63 -9.62 12.11
N ALA A 24 -30.15 -8.81 13.04
CA ALA A 24 -31.58 -8.56 13.16
C ALA A 24 -32.17 -7.90 11.89
N LYS A 25 -31.42 -6.97 11.27
CA LYS A 25 -31.84 -6.28 10.05
C LYS A 25 -31.77 -7.17 8.82
N LEU A 26 -30.64 -7.86 8.62
CA LEU A 26 -30.39 -8.67 7.41
C LEU A 26 -31.00 -10.08 7.48
N LYS A 27 -31.37 -10.55 8.68
CA LYS A 27 -32.00 -11.85 8.95
C LYS A 27 -31.24 -13.03 8.34
N ARG A 28 -29.91 -12.98 8.36
CA ARG A 28 -29.03 -14.02 7.86
C ARG A 28 -27.72 -14.08 8.65
N PRO A 29 -26.99 -15.24 8.60
CA PRO A 29 -25.63 -15.34 9.08
C PRO A 29 -24.70 -14.36 8.38
N LEU A 30 -23.62 -13.99 9.07
CA LEU A 30 -22.62 -13.04 8.58
C LEU A 30 -21.22 -13.67 8.58
N THR A 31 -20.46 -13.44 7.53
CA THR A 31 -19.02 -13.68 7.51
C THR A 31 -18.31 -12.75 8.47
N LEU A 32 -17.06 -13.01 8.82
CA LEU A 32 -16.26 -12.11 9.64
C LEU A 32 -16.12 -10.73 8.97
N SER A 33 -15.81 -10.73 7.67
CA SER A 33 -15.65 -9.50 6.89
C SER A 33 -16.90 -8.63 6.95
N GLU A 34 -18.08 -9.22 6.82
CA GLU A 34 -19.35 -8.50 6.94
C GLU A 34 -19.57 -7.96 8.35
N LYS A 35 -19.29 -8.75 9.40
CA LYS A 35 -19.40 -8.27 10.78
C LYS A 35 -18.55 -7.02 11.01
N ILE A 36 -17.31 -7.01 10.51
CA ILE A 36 -16.42 -5.87 10.66
C ILE A 36 -16.91 -4.67 9.84
N LEU A 37 -17.19 -4.86 8.55
CA LEU A 37 -17.64 -3.78 7.68
C LEU A 37 -18.90 -3.11 8.21
N PHE A 38 -19.94 -3.89 8.50
CA PHE A 38 -21.21 -3.33 9.00
C PHE A 38 -21.10 -2.68 10.38
N ALA A 39 -20.20 -3.17 11.25
CA ALA A 39 -19.98 -2.53 12.55
C ALA A 39 -19.25 -1.19 12.46
N HIS A 40 -18.61 -0.89 11.30
CA HIS A 40 -17.90 0.36 11.04
C HIS A 40 -18.62 1.28 10.04
N LEU A 41 -19.91 1.05 9.78
CA LEU A 41 -20.68 1.98 8.96
C LEU A 41 -20.64 3.38 9.57
N HIS A 42 -20.40 4.37 8.71
CA HIS A 42 -20.51 5.77 9.11
C HIS A 42 -21.99 6.10 9.41
N PRO A 43 -22.29 7.00 10.34
CA PRO A 43 -23.70 7.41 10.64
C PRO A 43 -24.51 7.83 9.41
N ASP A 44 -23.86 8.37 8.37
CA ASP A 44 -24.50 8.77 7.12
C ASP A 44 -24.83 7.59 6.18
N SER A 45 -24.34 6.36 6.50
CA SER A 45 -24.68 5.16 5.75
C SER A 45 -25.78 4.38 6.48
N PRO A 46 -26.97 4.25 5.90
CA PRO A 46 -28.03 3.48 6.51
C PRO A 46 -27.66 2.00 6.59
N LEU A 47 -28.13 1.30 7.62
CA LEU A 47 -27.95 -0.16 7.70
C LEU A 47 -28.90 -0.85 6.69
N ALA A 48 -28.33 -1.31 5.58
CA ALA A 48 -29.01 -1.95 4.46
C ALA A 48 -28.21 -3.15 3.93
N ASP A 49 -28.83 -3.99 3.13
CA ASP A 49 -28.13 -5.09 2.43
C ASP A 49 -27.48 -4.55 1.15
N TYR A 50 -26.24 -4.10 1.27
CA TYR A 50 -25.49 -3.52 0.19
C TYR A 50 -25.03 -4.56 -0.81
N LYS A 51 -25.20 -4.26 -2.11
CA LYS A 51 -24.78 -5.13 -3.21
C LYS A 51 -23.26 -5.09 -3.36
N ARG A 52 -22.63 -6.24 -3.15
CA ARG A 52 -21.17 -6.43 -3.29
C ARG A 52 -20.71 -6.13 -4.73
N GLY A 53 -19.59 -5.45 -4.88
CA GLY A 53 -19.01 -5.05 -6.15
C GLY A 53 -19.79 -3.95 -6.90
N SER A 54 -20.78 -3.32 -6.26
CA SER A 54 -21.63 -2.29 -6.87
C SER A 54 -21.82 -1.07 -5.99
N ASP A 55 -22.36 -1.25 -4.78
CA ASP A 55 -22.75 -0.14 -3.93
C ASP A 55 -21.54 0.52 -3.26
N TYR A 56 -21.55 1.85 -3.18
CA TYR A 56 -20.57 2.63 -2.42
C TYR A 56 -21.10 2.90 -1.02
N VAL A 57 -20.25 2.69 -0.04
CA VAL A 57 -20.61 2.75 1.38
C VAL A 57 -19.59 3.60 2.12
N PHE A 58 -20.04 4.40 3.06
CA PHE A 58 -19.21 5.23 3.92
C PHE A 58 -18.89 4.51 5.24
N PHE A 59 -17.62 4.49 5.59
CA PHE A 59 -17.11 3.84 6.79
C PHE A 59 -16.41 4.82 7.72
N GLN A 60 -16.41 4.49 9.00
CA GLN A 60 -15.60 5.14 10.02
C GLN A 60 -14.49 4.19 10.46
N VAL A 61 -13.24 4.52 10.15
CA VAL A 61 -12.10 3.70 10.53
C VAL A 61 -11.64 4.00 11.96
N ASP A 62 -11.04 3.00 12.63
CA ASP A 62 -10.53 3.14 13.99
C ASP A 62 -9.18 3.86 14.04
N ARG A 63 -8.36 3.74 12.97
CA ARG A 63 -7.04 4.36 12.93
C ARG A 63 -6.47 4.51 11.53
N VAL A 64 -5.44 5.36 11.43
CA VAL A 64 -4.62 5.58 10.23
C VAL A 64 -3.15 5.29 10.54
N ALA A 65 -2.46 4.61 9.63
CA ALA A 65 -1.01 4.45 9.65
C ALA A 65 -0.39 4.99 8.35
N MET A 66 0.71 5.75 8.46
CA MET A 66 1.37 6.37 7.31
C MET A 66 2.86 6.05 7.31
N GLN A 67 3.41 5.73 6.15
CA GLN A 67 4.85 5.62 5.96
C GLN A 67 5.45 6.97 5.51
N ASP A 68 6.74 7.17 5.73
CA ASP A 68 7.42 8.48 5.61
C ASP A 68 7.41 9.08 4.20
N ALA A 69 7.40 8.28 3.13
CA ALA A 69 7.40 8.82 1.77
C ALA A 69 6.03 9.42 1.39
N THR A 70 4.91 8.80 1.82
CA THR A 70 3.55 9.26 1.52
C THR A 70 3.00 10.22 2.56
N ALA A 71 3.45 10.12 3.82
CA ALA A 71 3.02 11.00 4.90
C ALA A 71 3.38 12.47 4.66
N GLN A 72 4.42 12.77 3.89
CA GLN A 72 4.83 14.15 3.60
C GLN A 72 3.67 14.94 3.02
N MET A 73 3.15 14.54 1.88
CA MET A 73 2.06 15.27 1.21
C MET A 73 0.73 15.12 1.96
N ALA A 74 0.45 13.97 2.56
CA ALA A 74 -0.75 13.77 3.35
C ALA A 74 -0.82 14.75 4.54
N LEU A 75 0.28 14.93 5.27
CA LEU A 75 0.33 15.84 6.41
C LEU A 75 0.34 17.31 5.99
N LEU A 76 1.01 17.66 4.89
CA LEU A 76 0.93 19.00 4.31
C LEU A 76 -0.51 19.36 3.91
N GLN A 77 -1.25 18.42 3.31
CA GLN A 77 -2.67 18.60 3.01
C GLN A 77 -3.51 18.70 4.31
N PHE A 78 -3.28 17.79 5.27
CA PHE A 78 -3.99 17.84 6.55
C PHE A 78 -3.84 19.21 7.27
N MET A 79 -2.67 19.81 7.20
CA MET A 79 -2.42 21.14 7.79
C MET A 79 -3.36 22.22 7.22
N THR A 80 -3.84 22.07 5.98
CA THR A 80 -4.74 23.03 5.34
C THR A 80 -6.18 22.94 5.83
N CYS A 81 -6.59 21.81 6.44
CA CYS A 81 -7.98 21.61 6.89
C CYS A 81 -8.32 22.38 8.18
N GLY A 82 -7.33 22.98 8.85
CA GLY A 82 -7.53 23.81 10.04
C GLY A 82 -7.77 23.06 11.34
N ARG A 83 -7.79 21.73 11.37
CA ARG A 83 -7.95 20.98 12.63
C ARG A 83 -6.76 21.17 13.57
N LYS A 84 -7.05 21.20 14.87
CA LYS A 84 -6.02 21.26 15.92
C LYS A 84 -5.38 19.90 16.22
N LYS A 85 -6.11 18.78 15.96
CA LYS A 85 -5.67 17.39 16.15
C LYS A 85 -6.36 16.50 15.13
N VAL A 86 -5.77 15.36 14.85
CA VAL A 86 -6.41 14.29 14.06
C VAL A 86 -7.68 13.78 14.74
N ALA A 87 -8.66 13.37 13.94
CA ALA A 87 -9.95 12.88 14.42
C ALA A 87 -9.89 11.42 14.89
N VAL A 88 -8.97 10.65 14.33
CA VAL A 88 -8.76 9.24 14.66
C VAL A 88 -7.30 9.00 15.05
N PRO A 89 -7.00 8.02 15.90
CA PRO A 89 -5.63 7.62 16.21
C PRO A 89 -4.80 7.43 14.94
N SER A 90 -3.68 8.12 14.84
CA SER A 90 -2.84 8.11 13.64
C SER A 90 -1.36 7.97 14.01
N THR A 91 -0.58 7.34 13.14
CA THR A 91 0.87 7.17 13.33
C THR A 91 1.62 7.40 12.03
N VAL A 92 2.86 7.89 12.17
CA VAL A 92 3.85 8.01 11.09
C VAL A 92 5.02 7.08 11.40
N HIS A 93 5.52 6.37 10.40
CA HIS A 93 6.60 5.40 10.49
C HIS A 93 7.68 5.70 9.44
N CYS A 94 8.95 5.80 9.88
CA CYS A 94 10.06 6.15 9.00
C CYS A 94 10.83 4.91 8.57
N ASP A 95 10.35 4.22 7.54
CA ASP A 95 10.88 2.94 7.08
C ASP A 95 11.12 2.85 5.54
N HIS A 96 10.77 3.89 4.78
CA HIS A 96 10.89 3.88 3.31
C HIS A 96 12.08 4.71 2.80
N LEU A 97 12.61 5.65 3.58
CA LEU A 97 13.69 6.55 3.14
C LEU A 97 15.09 6.10 3.63
N ILE A 98 15.28 4.81 3.84
CA ILE A 98 16.54 4.19 4.24
C ILE A 98 17.02 3.30 3.12
N THR A 99 18.16 3.64 2.50
CA THR A 99 18.76 2.87 1.40
C THR A 99 19.73 1.85 1.99
N ALA A 100 19.56 0.58 1.62
CA ALA A 100 20.48 -0.48 1.99
C ALA A 100 21.72 -0.49 1.04
N GLU A 101 22.91 -0.52 1.60
CA GLU A 101 24.16 -0.57 0.84
C GLU A 101 25.23 -1.41 1.54
N VAL A 102 25.61 -1.05 2.76
CA VAL A 102 26.73 -1.66 3.50
C VAL A 102 26.27 -2.50 4.68
N GLY A 103 25.24 -2.03 5.39
CA GLY A 103 24.71 -2.64 6.60
C GLY A 103 24.08 -1.63 7.55
N ALA A 104 23.36 -2.12 8.54
CA ALA A 104 22.42 -1.35 9.36
C ALA A 104 22.98 -0.01 9.91
N ALA A 105 24.17 -0.03 10.53
CA ALA A 105 24.73 1.16 11.21
C ALA A 105 25.08 2.27 10.19
N LYS A 106 25.77 1.92 9.12
CA LYS A 106 26.23 2.90 8.12
C LYS A 106 25.06 3.43 7.29
N ASP A 107 24.17 2.55 6.87
CA ASP A 107 22.99 2.90 6.09
C ASP A 107 22.07 3.85 6.86
N MET A 108 21.92 3.64 8.18
CA MET A 108 21.18 4.54 9.07
C MET A 108 21.84 5.92 9.20
N GLU A 109 23.16 5.99 9.38
CA GLU A 109 23.90 7.26 9.44
C GLU A 109 23.65 8.10 8.17
N VAL A 110 23.79 7.47 7.00
CA VAL A 110 23.55 8.12 5.71
C VAL A 110 22.10 8.58 5.57
N ALA A 111 21.13 7.74 5.93
CA ALA A 111 19.71 8.07 5.84
C ALA A 111 19.32 9.25 6.74
N LEU A 112 19.81 9.26 7.99
CA LEU A 112 19.57 10.36 8.94
C LEU A 112 20.14 11.69 8.46
N HIS A 113 21.30 11.67 7.82
CA HIS A 113 21.89 12.87 7.24
C HIS A 113 21.12 13.35 6.00
N LYS A 114 20.91 12.45 5.02
CA LYS A 114 20.29 12.73 3.73
C LYS A 114 18.81 13.16 3.83
N ASN A 115 18.05 12.57 4.76
CA ASN A 115 16.62 12.80 4.90
C ASN A 115 16.25 13.59 6.16
N ARG A 116 17.20 14.23 6.81
CA ARG A 116 17.03 14.98 8.06
C ARG A 116 15.84 15.94 7.99
N GLU A 117 15.76 16.72 6.95
CA GLU A 117 14.70 17.70 6.74
C GLU A 117 13.31 17.06 6.76
N VAL A 118 13.14 15.92 6.08
CA VAL A 118 11.87 15.20 6.00
C VAL A 118 11.53 14.60 7.36
N PHE A 119 12.50 14.00 8.06
CA PHE A 119 12.26 13.41 9.38
C PHE A 119 11.93 14.49 10.43
N ASP A 120 12.58 15.64 10.40
CA ASP A 120 12.30 16.77 11.28
C ASP A 120 10.88 17.34 11.03
N PHE A 121 10.49 17.46 9.75
CA PHE A 121 9.12 17.84 9.38
C PHE A 121 8.10 16.83 9.93
N LEU A 122 8.27 15.54 9.62
CA LEU A 122 7.34 14.48 10.03
C LEU A 122 7.23 14.37 11.55
N SER A 123 8.33 14.50 12.27
CA SER A 123 8.34 14.51 13.73
C SER A 123 7.60 15.72 14.29
N SER A 124 7.91 16.92 13.81
CA SER A 124 7.30 18.17 14.33
C SER A 124 5.81 18.26 14.03
N VAL A 125 5.37 17.87 12.83
CA VAL A 125 3.94 17.86 12.48
C VAL A 125 3.19 16.80 13.26
N SER A 126 3.78 15.64 13.48
CA SER A 126 3.19 14.56 14.30
C SER A 126 2.98 15.01 15.73
N GLN A 127 3.98 15.61 16.35
CA GLN A 127 3.87 16.16 17.71
C GLN A 127 2.78 17.25 17.80
N LYS A 128 2.68 18.13 16.79
CA LYS A 128 1.70 19.21 16.76
C LYS A 128 0.26 18.71 16.72
N TYR A 129 -0.02 17.69 15.89
CA TYR A 129 -1.40 17.27 15.59
C TYR A 129 -1.87 16.01 16.32
N GLY A 130 -1.08 15.53 17.30
CA GLY A 130 -1.48 14.39 18.13
C GLY A 130 -1.27 13.04 17.44
N ILE A 131 -0.27 12.94 16.57
CA ILE A 131 0.09 11.75 15.79
C ILE A 131 1.29 11.07 16.45
N GLY A 132 1.26 9.75 16.65
CA GLY A 132 2.42 8.99 17.12
C GLY A 132 3.50 8.93 16.05
N PHE A 133 4.76 9.08 16.44
CA PHE A 133 5.88 9.10 15.51
C PHE A 133 6.88 7.99 15.82
N TRP A 134 7.15 7.14 14.85
CA TRP A 134 8.17 6.09 14.90
C TRP A 134 9.39 6.53 14.10
N LYS A 135 10.52 6.68 14.80
CA LYS A 135 11.79 7.18 14.26
C LYS A 135 12.34 6.27 13.15
N PRO A 136 13.21 6.78 12.26
CA PRO A 136 13.99 5.94 11.36
C PRO A 136 14.72 4.83 12.13
N GLY A 137 14.65 3.59 11.62
CA GLY A 137 15.23 2.42 12.27
C GLY A 137 14.37 1.76 13.36
N ALA A 138 13.25 2.37 13.77
CA ALA A 138 12.31 1.75 14.71
C ALA A 138 11.72 0.44 14.18
N GLY A 139 11.50 0.36 12.86
CA GLY A 139 11.02 -0.84 12.20
C GLY A 139 10.10 -0.55 11.03
N ILE A 140 9.76 -1.61 10.33
CA ILE A 140 8.85 -1.61 9.18
C ILE A 140 7.43 -1.36 9.69
N ILE A 141 6.73 -0.38 9.09
CA ILE A 141 5.38 0.07 9.51
C ILE A 141 4.43 -1.09 9.85
N HIS A 142 4.32 -2.10 8.99
CA HIS A 142 3.31 -3.17 9.18
C HIS A 142 3.68 -4.12 10.32
N GLN A 143 4.97 -4.29 10.59
CA GLN A 143 5.44 -5.06 11.73
C GLN A 143 5.16 -4.31 13.03
N ILE A 144 5.47 -3.01 13.08
CA ILE A 144 5.15 -2.15 14.23
C ILE A 144 3.64 -2.09 14.48
N VAL A 145 2.83 -1.99 13.42
CA VAL A 145 1.35 -2.01 13.53
C VAL A 145 0.88 -3.34 14.14
N LEU A 146 1.41 -4.46 13.67
CA LEU A 146 1.04 -5.77 14.19
C LEU A 146 1.42 -5.93 15.67
N GLU A 147 2.61 -5.47 16.06
CA GLU A 147 3.14 -5.56 17.44
C GLU A 147 2.39 -4.67 18.43
N ASN A 148 1.92 -3.49 18.00
CA ASN A 148 1.51 -2.44 18.93
C ASN A 148 0.05 -2.00 18.80
N TYR A 149 -0.55 -2.09 17.61
CA TYR A 149 -1.81 -1.41 17.31
C TYR A 149 -2.94 -2.32 16.84
N ALA A 150 -2.63 -3.33 16.02
CA ALA A 150 -3.65 -4.20 15.46
C ALA A 150 -4.41 -4.96 16.54
N PHE A 151 -5.74 -5.07 16.40
CA PHE A 151 -6.62 -5.78 17.30
C PHE A 151 -7.79 -6.43 16.53
N PRO A 152 -8.26 -7.63 16.94
CA PRO A 152 -9.32 -8.36 16.26
C PRO A 152 -10.63 -7.56 16.14
N GLY A 153 -11.23 -7.57 14.97
CA GLY A 153 -12.51 -6.91 14.70
C GLY A 153 -12.40 -5.42 14.31
N GLY A 154 -11.22 -4.81 14.45
CA GLY A 154 -11.00 -3.40 14.11
C GLY A 154 -10.92 -3.15 12.61
N MET A 155 -11.04 -1.89 12.21
CA MET A 155 -10.90 -1.42 10.84
C MET A 155 -9.87 -0.30 10.75
N MET A 156 -8.89 -0.43 9.85
CA MET A 156 -7.88 0.61 9.65
C MET A 156 -7.56 0.85 8.18
N ILE A 157 -7.07 2.03 7.90
CA ILE A 157 -6.46 2.36 6.60
C ILE A 157 -5.00 2.78 6.79
N GLY A 158 -4.20 2.59 5.75
CA GLY A 158 -2.81 3.02 5.78
C GLY A 158 -2.30 3.40 4.41
N THR A 159 -1.34 4.34 4.38
CA THR A 159 -0.78 4.86 3.12
C THR A 159 0.27 3.95 2.48
N ASP A 160 0.16 2.66 2.76
CA ASP A 160 0.95 1.60 2.14
C ASP A 160 0.06 0.42 1.76
N SER A 161 0.32 -0.21 0.62
CA SER A 161 -0.46 -1.35 0.11
C SER A 161 -0.44 -2.58 1.03
N HIS A 162 0.62 -2.74 1.85
CA HIS A 162 0.74 -3.88 2.78
C HIS A 162 0.14 -3.62 4.16
N THR A 163 -0.65 -2.56 4.34
CA THR A 163 -1.51 -2.35 5.52
C THR A 163 -2.36 -3.58 5.83
N VAL A 164 -2.72 -4.33 4.80
CA VAL A 164 -3.45 -5.61 4.86
C VAL A 164 -2.79 -6.65 5.80
N ASN A 165 -1.52 -6.51 6.14
CA ASN A 165 -0.79 -7.34 7.11
C ASN A 165 -1.50 -7.46 8.47
N ALA A 166 -2.19 -6.40 8.91
CA ALA A 166 -2.93 -6.38 10.18
C ALA A 166 -4.14 -7.34 10.19
N GLY A 167 -4.57 -7.84 9.03
CA GLY A 167 -5.54 -8.94 8.92
C GLY A 167 -5.09 -10.23 9.61
N GLY A 168 -3.77 -10.41 9.81
CA GLY A 168 -3.20 -11.49 10.61
C GLY A 168 -3.60 -11.47 12.09
N LEU A 169 -4.08 -10.32 12.58
CA LEU A 169 -4.75 -10.16 13.88
C LEU A 169 -6.26 -9.87 13.74
N GLY A 170 -6.89 -10.28 12.65
CA GLY A 170 -8.35 -10.22 12.49
C GLY A 170 -8.92 -8.82 12.27
N MET A 171 -8.15 -7.89 11.71
CA MET A 171 -8.66 -6.59 11.25
C MET A 171 -9.12 -6.64 9.80
N VAL A 172 -9.98 -5.70 9.42
CA VAL A 172 -10.12 -5.22 8.05
C VAL A 172 -9.18 -4.02 7.89
N ALA A 173 -8.02 -4.27 7.31
CA ALA A 173 -6.96 -3.29 7.17
C ALA A 173 -6.66 -3.07 5.68
N ILE A 174 -6.74 -1.83 5.19
CA ILE A 174 -6.77 -1.54 3.76
C ILE A 174 -5.70 -0.51 3.41
N GLY A 175 -4.93 -0.81 2.36
CA GLY A 175 -3.98 0.12 1.78
C GLY A 175 -4.70 1.18 0.93
N VAL A 176 -4.39 2.46 1.18
CA VAL A 176 -5.04 3.61 0.54
C VAL A 176 -4.03 4.65 0.08
N GLY A 177 -4.49 5.65 -0.65
CA GLY A 177 -3.70 6.85 -0.97
C GLY A 177 -3.64 7.86 0.18
N GLY A 178 -2.73 8.83 0.07
CA GLY A 178 -2.59 9.90 1.06
C GLY A 178 -3.88 10.70 1.28
N ALA A 179 -4.66 10.94 0.22
CA ALA A 179 -5.92 11.67 0.31
C ALA A 179 -6.97 10.98 1.20
N ASP A 180 -7.07 9.65 1.13
CA ASP A 180 -7.98 8.89 1.99
C ASP A 180 -7.55 8.95 3.47
N ALA A 181 -6.24 8.90 3.72
CA ALA A 181 -5.70 9.07 5.07
C ALA A 181 -6.03 10.47 5.63
N VAL A 182 -5.91 11.52 4.81
CA VAL A 182 -6.28 12.89 5.20
C VAL A 182 -7.77 13.00 5.52
N ASP A 183 -8.64 12.36 4.74
CA ASP A 183 -10.08 12.36 5.01
C ASP A 183 -10.39 11.77 6.39
N ALA A 184 -9.89 10.57 6.66
CA ALA A 184 -10.08 9.92 7.97
C ALA A 184 -9.48 10.75 9.12
N MET A 185 -8.26 11.27 8.96
CA MET A 185 -7.61 12.13 9.95
C MET A 185 -8.39 13.43 10.19
N SER A 186 -9.04 13.98 9.18
CA SER A 186 -9.87 15.17 9.30
C SER A 186 -11.30 14.87 9.77
N GLY A 187 -11.66 13.60 9.92
CA GLY A 187 -12.95 13.15 10.45
C GLY A 187 -14.06 13.06 9.41
N MET A 188 -13.69 12.96 8.14
CA MET A 188 -14.62 12.61 7.07
C MET A 188 -14.85 11.09 7.04
N ALA A 189 -16.03 10.73 6.54
CA ALA A 189 -16.32 9.35 6.19
C ALA A 189 -15.37 8.85 5.08
N TRP A 190 -14.92 7.61 5.21
CA TRP A 190 -14.13 6.98 4.16
C TRP A 190 -15.02 6.14 3.26
N GLU A 191 -14.98 6.38 1.96
CA GLU A 191 -15.81 5.71 0.97
C GLU A 191 -15.12 4.45 0.42
N LEU A 192 -15.85 3.33 0.42
CA LEU A 192 -15.42 2.08 -0.20
C LEU A 192 -16.59 1.46 -0.97
N GLN A 193 -16.32 0.92 -2.15
CA GLN A 193 -17.26 0.03 -2.83
C GLN A 193 -17.38 -1.25 -2.02
N MET A 194 -18.63 -1.68 -1.67
CA MET A 194 -18.88 -2.89 -0.89
C MET A 194 -18.16 -4.08 -1.52
N PRO A 195 -17.15 -4.67 -0.84
CA PRO A 195 -16.28 -5.67 -1.48
C PRO A 195 -17.00 -6.98 -1.73
N LYS A 196 -16.61 -7.70 -2.78
CA LYS A 196 -16.87 -9.13 -2.92
C LYS A 196 -16.12 -9.90 -1.83
N LEU A 197 -16.51 -11.14 -1.58
CA LEU A 197 -15.88 -12.00 -0.59
C LEU A 197 -15.36 -13.29 -1.23
N ILE A 198 -14.06 -13.54 -1.05
CA ILE A 198 -13.42 -14.81 -1.43
C ILE A 198 -13.12 -15.58 -0.16
N GLY A 199 -13.70 -16.76 -0.03
CA GLY A 199 -13.42 -17.66 1.08
C GLY A 199 -12.26 -18.59 0.75
N VAL A 200 -11.24 -18.65 1.60
CA VAL A 200 -10.14 -19.63 1.49
C VAL A 200 -10.21 -20.57 2.67
N LYS A 201 -10.67 -21.80 2.40
CA LYS A 201 -10.78 -22.85 3.40
C LYS A 201 -9.46 -23.61 3.50
N LEU A 202 -8.85 -23.56 4.67
CA LEU A 202 -7.60 -24.25 4.99
C LEU A 202 -7.87 -25.47 5.84
N THR A 203 -7.37 -26.62 5.39
CA THR A 203 -7.44 -27.91 6.12
C THR A 203 -6.03 -28.44 6.39
N GLY A 204 -5.90 -29.46 7.24
CA GLY A 204 -4.61 -30.04 7.56
C GLY A 204 -3.67 -29.11 8.33
N LYS A 205 -2.36 -29.37 8.23
CA LYS A 205 -1.29 -28.60 8.91
C LYS A 205 -0.04 -28.54 8.06
N LEU A 206 0.68 -27.40 8.11
CA LEU A 206 2.00 -27.24 7.48
C LEU A 206 3.03 -28.20 8.08
N ARG A 207 3.96 -28.71 7.26
CA ARG A 207 4.99 -29.69 7.68
C ARG A 207 6.34 -29.43 7.01
N GLY A 208 7.40 -29.72 7.76
CA GLY A 208 8.76 -29.73 7.24
C GLY A 208 9.24 -28.39 6.71
N TRP A 209 9.55 -28.33 5.43
CA TRP A 209 10.02 -27.12 4.74
C TRP A 209 8.89 -26.14 4.38
N THR A 210 7.64 -26.53 4.51
CA THR A 210 6.50 -25.68 4.14
C THR A 210 6.18 -24.68 5.26
N SER A 211 5.86 -23.47 4.90
CA SER A 211 5.61 -22.36 5.80
C SER A 211 4.32 -21.59 5.44
N PRO A 212 3.85 -20.64 6.27
CA PRO A 212 2.73 -19.78 5.92
C PRO A 212 2.92 -19.01 4.60
N LYS A 213 4.16 -18.66 4.25
CA LYS A 213 4.49 -18.02 2.97
C LYS A 213 4.02 -18.85 1.77
N ASP A 214 4.18 -20.17 1.85
CA ASP A 214 3.82 -21.06 0.74
C ASP A 214 2.31 -21.10 0.48
N VAL A 215 1.51 -20.85 1.51
CA VAL A 215 0.04 -20.75 1.36
C VAL A 215 -0.30 -19.60 0.42
N ILE A 216 0.22 -18.42 0.67
CA ILE A 216 -0.11 -17.25 -0.16
C ILE A 216 0.59 -17.29 -1.53
N LEU A 217 1.76 -17.91 -1.64
CA LEU A 217 2.41 -18.15 -2.94
C LEU A 217 1.56 -19.07 -3.82
N ALA A 218 0.96 -20.12 -3.23
CA ALA A 218 0.03 -20.99 -3.94
C ALA A 218 -1.28 -20.27 -4.30
N VAL A 219 -1.85 -19.48 -3.39
CA VAL A 219 -3.06 -18.67 -3.64
C VAL A 219 -2.79 -17.66 -4.77
N ALA A 220 -1.60 -17.03 -4.80
CA ALA A 220 -1.22 -16.13 -5.88
C ALA A 220 -1.17 -16.85 -7.24
N GLY A 221 -0.71 -18.10 -7.28
CA GLY A 221 -0.77 -18.94 -8.48
C GLY A 221 -2.18 -19.29 -8.93
N ILE A 222 -3.15 -19.36 -8.01
CA ILE A 222 -4.55 -19.66 -8.30
C ILE A 222 -5.33 -18.42 -8.75
N LEU A 223 -5.25 -17.32 -7.98
CA LEU A 223 -6.02 -16.08 -8.21
C LEU A 223 -5.35 -15.16 -9.23
N THR A 224 -4.05 -15.31 -9.46
CA THR A 224 -3.21 -14.38 -10.21
C THR A 224 -3.17 -12.99 -9.56
N VAL A 225 -2.47 -12.03 -10.18
CA VAL A 225 -2.37 -10.64 -9.68
C VAL A 225 -3.67 -9.84 -9.76
N LYS A 226 -4.73 -10.37 -10.35
CA LYS A 226 -6.00 -9.68 -10.59
C LYS A 226 -7.22 -10.34 -9.93
N GLY A 227 -7.13 -11.61 -9.54
CA GLY A 227 -8.29 -12.39 -9.10
C GLY A 227 -8.94 -11.90 -7.81
N GLY A 228 -8.20 -11.22 -6.96
CA GLY A 228 -8.72 -10.61 -5.72
C GLY A 228 -9.26 -9.19 -5.87
N THR A 229 -9.23 -8.61 -7.07
CA THR A 229 -9.60 -7.19 -7.28
C THR A 229 -11.02 -6.90 -6.81
N GLY A 230 -11.16 -5.90 -5.92
CA GLY A 230 -12.45 -5.52 -5.33
C GLY A 230 -13.03 -6.52 -4.34
N ALA A 231 -12.22 -7.49 -3.87
CA ALA A 231 -12.66 -8.49 -2.91
C ALA A 231 -11.88 -8.44 -1.59
N ILE A 232 -12.51 -8.91 -0.51
CA ILE A 232 -11.85 -9.29 0.74
C ILE A 232 -11.64 -10.80 0.71
N VAL A 233 -10.42 -11.25 1.03
CA VAL A 233 -10.11 -12.67 1.17
C VAL A 233 -10.19 -13.06 2.64
N GLU A 234 -11.15 -13.90 2.99
CA GLU A 234 -11.36 -14.40 4.34
C GLU A 234 -10.89 -15.85 4.45
N TYR A 235 -9.88 -16.07 5.31
CA TYR A 235 -9.31 -17.39 5.55
C TYR A 235 -9.98 -18.06 6.74
N PHE A 236 -10.40 -19.30 6.59
CA PHE A 236 -11.12 -20.05 7.62
C PHE A 236 -10.80 -21.56 7.59
N GLY A 237 -11.39 -22.32 8.50
CA GLY A 237 -11.22 -23.75 8.61
C GLY A 237 -10.17 -24.18 9.65
N PRO A 238 -10.05 -25.49 9.92
CA PRO A 238 -9.16 -26.01 10.97
C PRO A 238 -7.68 -25.77 10.68
N GLY A 239 -7.29 -25.73 9.40
CA GLY A 239 -5.92 -25.37 8.97
C GLY A 239 -5.56 -23.94 9.35
N ALA A 240 -6.48 -23.00 9.21
CA ALA A 240 -6.26 -21.59 9.58
C ALA A 240 -5.94 -21.44 11.06
N GLN A 241 -6.58 -22.21 11.94
CA GLN A 241 -6.33 -22.23 13.39
C GLN A 241 -4.96 -22.80 13.76
N SER A 242 -4.32 -23.55 12.86
CA SER A 242 -2.99 -24.15 13.10
C SER A 242 -1.84 -23.21 12.77
N ILE A 243 -2.13 -22.05 12.15
CA ILE A 243 -1.14 -21.05 11.75
C ILE A 243 -0.97 -20.01 12.86
N SER A 244 0.27 -19.59 13.12
CA SER A 244 0.60 -18.51 14.06
C SER A 244 0.03 -17.15 13.63
N ALA A 245 -0.07 -16.20 14.54
CA ALA A 245 -0.54 -14.85 14.22
C ALA A 245 0.40 -14.16 13.21
N THR A 246 1.71 -14.31 13.34
CA THR A 246 2.71 -13.78 12.39
C THR A 246 2.62 -14.46 11.03
N GLY A 247 2.40 -15.78 10.99
CA GLY A 247 2.15 -16.51 9.75
C GLY A 247 0.87 -16.07 9.03
N LYS A 248 -0.21 -15.80 9.78
CA LYS A 248 -1.42 -15.18 9.23
C LYS A 248 -1.14 -13.78 8.66
N GLY A 249 -0.30 -12.98 9.37
CA GLY A 249 0.18 -11.70 8.89
C GLY A 249 0.89 -11.83 7.54
N THR A 250 1.80 -12.79 7.38
CA THR A 250 2.47 -13.11 6.12
C THR A 250 1.48 -13.41 4.98
N ILE A 251 0.46 -14.23 5.26
CA ILE A 251 -0.57 -14.58 4.27
C ILE A 251 -1.37 -13.34 3.86
N CYS A 252 -1.86 -12.56 4.82
CA CYS A 252 -2.59 -11.34 4.56
C CYS A 252 -1.74 -10.30 3.82
N ASN A 253 -0.47 -10.17 4.17
CA ASN A 253 0.46 -9.21 3.58
C ASN A 253 0.52 -9.33 2.06
N MET A 254 0.72 -10.53 1.54
CA MET A 254 0.75 -10.77 0.10
C MET A 254 -0.64 -10.82 -0.55
N GLY A 255 -1.71 -10.65 0.20
CA GLY A 255 -3.05 -10.38 -0.35
C GLY A 255 -3.08 -9.13 -1.25
N ALA A 256 -2.19 -8.16 -1.01
CA ALA A 256 -2.00 -7.03 -1.88
C ALA A 256 -1.55 -7.43 -3.30
N GLU A 257 -0.79 -8.51 -3.43
CA GLU A 257 -0.22 -8.97 -4.70
C GLU A 257 -1.19 -9.73 -5.59
N ILE A 258 -2.31 -10.19 -5.05
CA ILE A 258 -3.42 -10.77 -5.81
C ILE A 258 -4.51 -9.74 -6.12
N GLY A 259 -4.26 -8.46 -5.85
CA GLY A 259 -5.19 -7.36 -6.07
C GLY A 259 -6.30 -7.25 -5.04
N ALA A 260 -6.28 -8.02 -3.95
CA ALA A 260 -7.32 -7.98 -2.93
C ALA A 260 -7.38 -6.62 -2.23
N THR A 261 -8.60 -6.19 -1.92
CA THR A 261 -8.84 -4.99 -1.08
C THR A 261 -8.21 -5.17 0.29
N THR A 262 -8.38 -6.35 0.88
CA THR A 262 -7.71 -6.81 2.10
C THR A 262 -7.87 -8.32 2.26
N SER A 263 -7.19 -8.86 3.29
CA SER A 263 -7.33 -10.26 3.72
C SER A 263 -7.50 -10.30 5.24
N THR A 264 -8.21 -11.29 5.76
CA THR A 264 -8.43 -11.41 7.21
C THR A 264 -8.60 -12.85 7.67
N PHE A 265 -8.37 -13.07 8.97
CA PHE A 265 -8.59 -14.33 9.68
C PHE A 265 -9.48 -14.10 10.90
N GLY A 266 -10.31 -15.09 11.24
CA GLY A 266 -11.05 -15.09 12.49
C GLY A 266 -10.15 -15.18 13.71
N TYR A 267 -10.58 -14.55 14.82
CA TYR A 267 -9.87 -14.58 16.10
C TYR A 267 -9.72 -16.00 16.63
N ASP A 268 -8.53 -16.31 17.11
CA ASP A 268 -8.21 -17.63 17.68
C ASP A 268 -7.14 -17.59 18.79
N LYS A 269 -6.77 -18.77 19.27
CA LYS A 269 -5.78 -18.92 20.35
C LYS A 269 -4.38 -18.41 19.96
N SER A 270 -3.99 -18.46 18.69
CA SER A 270 -2.67 -17.97 18.24
C SER A 270 -2.61 -16.45 18.36
N MET A 271 -3.67 -15.76 17.96
CA MET A 271 -3.79 -14.31 18.11
C MET A 271 -3.80 -13.90 19.59
N ALA A 272 -4.48 -14.66 20.46
CA ALA A 272 -4.47 -14.41 21.90
C ALA A 272 -3.07 -14.53 22.50
N ARG A 273 -2.29 -15.55 22.09
CA ARG A 273 -0.88 -15.72 22.52
C ARG A 273 -0.01 -14.56 22.07
N TYR A 274 -0.12 -14.16 20.81
CA TYR A 274 0.65 -13.05 20.26
C TYR A 274 0.34 -11.71 20.95
N LEU A 275 -0.95 -11.40 21.16
CA LEU A 275 -1.36 -10.22 21.92
C LEU A 275 -0.77 -10.20 23.35
N LYS A 276 -0.74 -11.36 24.03
CA LYS A 276 -0.12 -11.47 25.36
C LYS A 276 1.38 -11.26 25.30
N ALA A 277 2.06 -11.89 24.34
CA ALA A 277 3.51 -11.82 24.19
C ALA A 277 3.99 -10.40 23.84
N THR A 278 3.17 -9.63 23.12
CA THR A 278 3.43 -8.21 22.80
C THR A 278 2.89 -7.23 23.84
N GLY A 279 2.68 -7.68 25.08
CA GLY A 279 2.26 -6.83 26.21
C GLY A 279 0.80 -6.39 26.21
N ARG A 280 -0.04 -6.95 25.31
CA ARG A 280 -1.45 -6.57 25.12
C ARG A 280 -2.44 -7.58 25.74
N SER A 281 -2.09 -8.13 26.92
CA SER A 281 -2.92 -9.12 27.65
C SER A 281 -4.34 -8.60 27.93
N LYS A 282 -4.50 -7.29 28.19
CA LYS A 282 -5.82 -6.66 28.42
C LYS A 282 -6.67 -6.73 27.15
N VAL A 283 -6.08 -6.54 25.97
CA VAL A 283 -6.78 -6.66 24.67
C VAL A 283 -7.20 -8.11 24.44
N ALA A 284 -6.29 -9.07 24.65
CA ALA A 284 -6.60 -10.50 24.54
C ALA A 284 -7.75 -10.91 25.49
N GLY A 285 -7.78 -10.38 26.71
CA GLY A 285 -8.87 -10.62 27.67
C GLY A 285 -10.22 -10.08 27.20
N MET A 286 -10.25 -8.93 26.54
CA MET A 286 -11.47 -8.38 25.92
C MET A 286 -11.92 -9.21 24.72
N CYS A 287 -10.99 -9.59 23.84
CA CYS A 287 -11.31 -10.45 22.68
C CYS A 287 -11.93 -11.79 23.11
N ASN A 288 -11.38 -12.43 24.15
CA ASN A 288 -11.89 -13.71 24.65
C ASN A 288 -13.37 -13.62 25.11
N LYS A 289 -13.80 -12.47 25.63
CA LYS A 289 -15.19 -12.25 26.08
C LYS A 289 -16.18 -12.15 24.92
N VAL A 290 -15.72 -11.75 23.74
CA VAL A 290 -16.55 -11.52 22.56
C VAL A 290 -16.10 -12.37 21.36
N ALA A 291 -15.41 -13.48 21.61
CA ALA A 291 -14.74 -14.27 20.57
C ALA A 291 -15.69 -14.75 19.45
N SER A 292 -16.94 -15.07 19.76
CA SER A 292 -17.95 -15.48 18.76
C SER A 292 -18.31 -14.38 17.76
N TYR A 293 -18.13 -13.13 18.15
CA TYR A 293 -18.34 -11.96 17.27
C TYR A 293 -17.13 -11.67 16.39
N LEU A 294 -15.94 -12.15 16.78
CA LEU A 294 -14.66 -11.95 16.09
C LEU A 294 -14.31 -13.08 15.10
N THR A 295 -15.29 -13.85 14.69
CA THR A 295 -15.20 -14.87 13.64
C THR A 295 -16.50 -14.88 12.85
N GLY A 296 -16.52 -15.47 11.65
CA GLY A 296 -17.75 -15.64 10.91
C GLY A 296 -18.72 -16.59 11.64
N ASP A 297 -19.98 -16.51 11.31
CA ASP A 297 -20.98 -17.44 11.85
C ASP A 297 -20.71 -18.85 11.33
N ALA A 298 -20.93 -19.84 12.16
CA ALA A 298 -20.62 -21.25 11.84
C ALA A 298 -21.26 -21.74 10.53
N GLU A 299 -22.48 -21.27 10.24
CA GLU A 299 -23.17 -21.61 9.00
C GLU A 299 -22.44 -21.09 7.76
N CYS A 300 -21.81 -19.90 7.82
CA CYS A 300 -21.04 -19.37 6.70
C CYS A 300 -19.86 -20.24 6.33
N TYR A 301 -19.24 -20.88 7.31
CA TYR A 301 -18.08 -21.78 7.10
C TYR A 301 -18.49 -23.23 6.80
N ALA A 302 -19.68 -23.64 7.23
CA ALA A 302 -20.25 -24.96 6.88
C ALA A 302 -20.76 -25.01 5.44
N ASN A 303 -21.31 -23.89 4.94
CA ASN A 303 -21.88 -23.76 3.60
C ASN A 303 -21.25 -22.55 2.86
N PRO A 304 -19.92 -22.55 2.64
CA PRO A 304 -19.23 -21.35 2.18
C PRO A 304 -19.69 -20.85 0.80
N GLU A 305 -20.09 -21.74 -0.10
CA GLU A 305 -20.61 -21.41 -1.44
C GLU A 305 -21.87 -20.51 -1.41
N LYS A 306 -22.57 -20.50 -0.28
CA LYS A 306 -23.77 -19.66 -0.11
C LYS A 306 -23.44 -18.23 0.33
N TYR A 307 -22.28 -18.04 0.98
CA TYR A 307 -21.93 -16.76 1.65
C TYR A 307 -20.75 -16.04 1.05
N PHE A 308 -19.92 -16.77 0.29
CA PHE A 308 -18.77 -16.20 -0.43
C PHE A 308 -19.04 -16.19 -1.93
N ASP A 309 -18.54 -15.16 -2.63
CA ASP A 309 -18.67 -15.03 -4.08
C ASP A 309 -17.77 -16.04 -4.83
N GLN A 310 -16.70 -16.51 -4.16
CA GLN A 310 -15.79 -17.56 -4.62
C GLN A 310 -15.23 -18.31 -3.43
N VAL A 311 -15.00 -19.63 -3.57
CA VAL A 311 -14.37 -20.47 -2.55
C VAL A 311 -13.15 -21.19 -3.11
N ILE A 312 -12.06 -21.22 -2.34
CA ILE A 312 -10.83 -21.95 -2.64
C ILE A 312 -10.54 -22.87 -1.45
N GLU A 313 -10.19 -24.12 -1.70
CA GLU A 313 -9.77 -25.07 -0.66
C GLU A 313 -8.29 -25.42 -0.81
N ILE A 314 -7.53 -25.39 0.30
CA ILE A 314 -6.13 -25.79 0.35
C ILE A 314 -5.91 -26.76 1.52
N ASP A 315 -5.42 -27.95 1.21
CA ASP A 315 -4.93 -28.91 2.21
C ASP A 315 -3.45 -28.61 2.52
N LEU A 316 -3.21 -28.00 3.67
CA LEU A 316 -1.86 -27.63 4.15
C LEU A 316 -0.93 -28.84 4.29
N SER A 317 -1.48 -30.04 4.48
CA SER A 317 -0.68 -31.26 4.62
C SER A 317 -0.11 -31.75 3.28
N LYS A 318 -0.71 -31.33 2.17
CA LYS A 318 -0.28 -31.65 0.79
C LYS A 318 0.51 -30.53 0.14
N LEU A 319 0.49 -29.33 0.75
CA LEU A 319 1.22 -28.18 0.23
C LEU A 319 2.72 -28.41 0.35
N GLU A 320 3.46 -28.17 -0.72
CA GLU A 320 4.91 -28.11 -0.72
C GLU A 320 5.42 -26.66 -0.80
N PRO A 321 6.69 -26.39 -0.47
CA PRO A 321 7.26 -25.06 -0.67
C PRO A 321 7.09 -24.58 -2.09
N HIS A 322 6.87 -23.26 -2.26
CA HIS A 322 6.71 -22.59 -3.54
C HIS A 322 7.79 -21.54 -3.75
N ILE A 323 8.16 -21.35 -5.00
CA ILE A 323 9.03 -20.26 -5.46
C ILE A 323 8.30 -19.57 -6.60
N ASN A 324 7.94 -18.30 -6.42
CA ASN A 324 7.20 -17.54 -7.42
C ASN A 324 8.10 -16.58 -8.19
N GLY A 325 7.89 -16.47 -9.48
CA GLY A 325 8.65 -15.60 -10.37
C GLY A 325 9.35 -16.35 -11.52
N PRO A 326 10.18 -15.60 -12.28
CA PRO A 326 10.54 -14.20 -12.07
C PRO A 326 9.51 -13.21 -12.62
N PHE A 327 9.69 -11.91 -12.36
CA PHE A 327 8.98 -10.75 -12.92
C PHE A 327 7.52 -10.58 -12.53
N THR A 328 6.89 -11.58 -11.91
CA THR A 328 5.53 -11.50 -11.40
C THR A 328 5.36 -12.43 -10.19
N PRO A 329 4.59 -12.02 -9.15
CA PRO A 329 4.42 -12.83 -7.95
C PRO A 329 3.43 -14.00 -8.11
N ASP A 330 2.72 -14.10 -9.22
CA ASP A 330 1.73 -15.16 -9.50
C ASP A 330 2.26 -16.31 -10.37
N LEU A 331 3.48 -16.22 -10.89
CA LEU A 331 4.13 -17.34 -11.57
C LEU A 331 4.66 -18.34 -10.54
N ALA A 332 3.78 -19.20 -10.04
CA ALA A 332 4.03 -20.10 -8.93
C ALA A 332 4.64 -21.45 -9.36
N TRP A 333 5.78 -21.78 -8.80
CA TRP A 333 6.45 -23.05 -9.00
C TRP A 333 6.51 -23.84 -7.69
N PRO A 334 5.86 -25.02 -7.61
CA PRO A 334 6.17 -25.95 -6.54
C PRO A 334 7.65 -26.32 -6.55
N LEU A 335 8.27 -26.43 -5.37
CA LEU A 335 9.70 -26.71 -5.23
C LEU A 335 10.16 -27.95 -6.03
N SER A 336 9.30 -28.97 -6.10
CA SER A 336 9.58 -30.20 -6.85
C SER A 336 9.73 -29.97 -8.36
N LYS A 337 9.19 -28.87 -8.92
CA LYS A 337 9.18 -28.50 -10.33
C LYS A 337 10.13 -27.36 -10.67
N PHE A 338 10.63 -26.63 -9.67
CA PHE A 338 11.36 -25.38 -9.88
C PHE A 338 12.69 -25.58 -10.66
N ALA A 339 13.50 -26.57 -10.30
CA ALA A 339 14.75 -26.87 -11.02
C ALA A 339 14.53 -27.17 -12.52
N ALA A 340 13.45 -27.86 -12.86
CA ALA A 340 13.06 -28.11 -14.24
C ALA A 340 12.62 -26.82 -14.95
N ALA A 341 11.90 -25.94 -14.25
CA ALA A 341 11.49 -24.64 -14.77
C ALA A 341 12.69 -23.73 -15.04
N VAL A 342 13.69 -23.70 -14.16
CA VAL A 342 14.95 -22.94 -14.35
C VAL A 342 15.63 -23.35 -15.65
N LYS A 343 15.79 -24.65 -15.87
CA LYS A 343 16.42 -25.20 -17.10
C LYS A 343 15.58 -24.90 -18.35
N LYS A 344 14.28 -25.19 -18.31
CA LYS A 344 13.38 -25.00 -19.45
C LYS A 344 13.30 -23.55 -19.92
N ASN A 345 13.21 -22.62 -18.97
CA ASN A 345 13.07 -21.19 -19.26
C ASN A 345 14.42 -20.46 -19.37
N LYS A 346 15.55 -21.19 -19.25
CA LYS A 346 16.91 -20.65 -19.33
C LYS A 346 17.14 -19.50 -18.33
N TYR A 347 16.59 -19.60 -17.12
CA TYR A 347 16.87 -18.64 -16.06
C TYR A 347 18.33 -18.73 -15.62
N PRO A 348 18.95 -17.62 -15.13
CA PRO A 348 20.31 -17.67 -14.57
C PRO A 348 20.39 -18.71 -13.45
N VAL A 349 21.28 -19.70 -13.58
CA VAL A 349 21.40 -20.80 -12.60
C VAL A 349 22.07 -20.32 -11.31
N LYS A 350 23.08 -19.46 -11.41
CA LYS A 350 23.77 -18.89 -10.25
C LYS A 350 22.82 -17.97 -9.49
N LEU A 351 22.60 -18.23 -8.22
CA LEU A 351 21.94 -17.29 -7.30
C LEU A 351 22.99 -16.31 -6.79
N GLU A 352 22.82 -15.02 -7.10
CA GLU A 352 23.77 -14.00 -6.69
C GLU A 352 23.50 -13.42 -5.32
N VAL A 353 22.21 -13.16 -5.00
CA VAL A 353 21.80 -12.60 -3.71
C VAL A 353 20.59 -13.32 -3.15
N GLY A 354 20.66 -13.68 -1.89
CA GLY A 354 19.54 -14.09 -1.05
C GLY A 354 19.17 -12.96 -0.08
N LEU A 355 17.90 -12.56 -0.02
CA LEU A 355 17.43 -11.49 0.88
C LEU A 355 16.26 -11.99 1.71
N ILE A 356 16.39 -11.99 3.04
CA ILE A 356 15.28 -12.29 3.94
C ILE A 356 14.85 -11.05 4.71
N GLY A 357 13.54 -10.93 4.97
CA GLY A 357 12.96 -9.79 5.68
C GLY A 357 11.76 -9.18 4.96
N SER A 358 11.70 -7.87 4.90
CA SER A 358 10.55 -7.02 4.56
C SER A 358 9.37 -7.19 5.54
N CYS A 359 8.28 -6.44 5.35
CA CYS A 359 7.10 -6.60 6.20
C CYS A 359 6.46 -7.99 6.13
N THR A 360 6.72 -8.75 5.07
CA THR A 360 6.12 -10.06 4.84
C THR A 360 6.72 -11.15 5.72
N ASN A 361 8.05 -11.19 5.81
CA ASN A 361 8.79 -12.26 6.50
C ASN A 361 9.97 -11.73 7.31
N SER A 362 9.68 -10.94 8.33
CA SER A 362 10.67 -10.37 9.25
C SER A 362 10.29 -10.55 10.72
N SER A 363 9.31 -11.40 11.00
CA SER A 363 8.90 -11.73 12.37
C SER A 363 9.96 -12.56 13.09
N TYR A 364 9.84 -12.64 14.42
CA TYR A 364 10.71 -13.51 15.23
C TYR A 364 10.63 -14.97 14.77
N GLU A 365 9.44 -15.46 14.42
CA GLU A 365 9.24 -16.83 13.91
C GLU A 365 9.97 -17.04 12.58
N ASP A 366 9.87 -16.11 11.64
CA ASP A 366 10.58 -16.16 10.37
C ASP A 366 12.09 -16.22 10.57
N LEU A 367 12.62 -15.35 11.45
CA LEU A 367 14.05 -15.32 11.74
C LEU A 367 14.51 -16.61 12.42
N THR A 368 13.73 -17.21 13.34
CA THR A 368 14.10 -18.47 13.98
C THR A 368 14.13 -19.64 13.01
N ARG A 369 13.19 -19.71 12.05
CA ARG A 369 13.18 -20.74 11.01
C ARG A 369 14.41 -20.61 10.10
N ALA A 370 14.72 -19.42 9.63
CA ALA A 370 15.88 -19.15 8.79
C ALA A 370 17.21 -19.37 9.58
N ALA A 371 17.30 -18.91 10.84
CA ALA A 371 18.47 -19.10 11.68
C ALA A 371 18.72 -20.58 12.00
N SER A 372 17.67 -21.41 12.07
CA SER A 372 17.86 -22.86 12.25
C SER A 372 18.59 -23.51 11.06
N ILE A 373 18.39 -23.00 9.85
CA ILE A 373 19.13 -23.44 8.66
C ILE A 373 20.56 -22.89 8.69
N ALA A 374 20.74 -21.60 9.08
CA ALA A 374 22.05 -20.99 9.23
C ALA A 374 22.92 -21.75 10.27
N ARG A 375 22.34 -22.14 11.38
CA ARG A 375 23.02 -22.94 12.43
C ARG A 375 23.43 -24.32 11.91
N GLN A 376 22.56 -25.00 11.16
CA GLN A 376 22.90 -26.26 10.52
C GLN A 376 24.06 -26.09 9.53
N ALA A 377 24.05 -25.00 8.75
CA ALA A 377 25.14 -24.72 7.81
C ALA A 377 26.47 -24.53 8.56
N LYS A 378 26.48 -23.71 9.61
CA LYS A 378 27.64 -23.52 10.47
C LYS A 378 28.17 -24.86 11.04
N ASP A 379 27.29 -25.66 11.64
CA ASP A 379 27.64 -26.94 12.28
C ASP A 379 28.17 -27.98 11.25
N LYS A 380 27.69 -27.89 10.00
CA LYS A 380 28.10 -28.76 8.88
C LYS A 380 29.24 -28.16 8.04
N ASN A 381 29.92 -27.09 8.49
CA ASN A 381 30.98 -26.38 7.79
C ASN A 381 30.59 -25.86 6.38
N LEU A 382 29.34 -25.42 6.22
CA LEU A 382 28.85 -24.70 5.06
C LEU A 382 28.87 -23.20 5.32
N GLU A 383 28.96 -22.42 4.25
CA GLU A 383 28.75 -20.98 4.20
C GLU A 383 27.88 -20.60 3.02
N VAL A 384 27.40 -19.38 2.96
CA VAL A 384 26.66 -18.89 1.81
C VAL A 384 27.59 -18.75 0.60
N LYS A 385 27.10 -19.15 -0.56
CA LYS A 385 27.75 -18.95 -1.87
C LYS A 385 27.21 -17.73 -2.60
N SER A 386 26.13 -17.15 -2.10
CA SER A 386 25.53 -15.92 -2.58
C SER A 386 25.72 -14.83 -1.54
N GLU A 387 25.71 -13.57 -1.95
CA GLU A 387 25.47 -12.48 -1.00
C GLU A 387 24.18 -12.77 -0.20
N PHE A 388 24.20 -12.55 1.10
CA PHE A 388 23.04 -12.88 1.94
C PHE A 388 22.74 -11.77 2.93
N THR A 389 21.54 -11.21 2.87
CA THR A 389 21.13 -10.10 3.72
C THR A 389 19.87 -10.41 4.54
N ILE A 390 19.84 -9.86 5.75
CA ILE A 390 18.78 -10.08 6.72
C ILE A 390 18.23 -8.75 7.21
N THR A 391 16.91 -8.51 7.06
CA THR A 391 16.23 -7.34 7.58
C THR A 391 15.28 -7.73 8.71
N PRO A 392 15.58 -7.43 10.00
CA PRO A 392 14.62 -7.59 11.08
C PRO A 392 13.43 -6.65 10.92
N GLY A 393 12.23 -7.07 11.38
CA GLY A 393 11.00 -6.32 11.17
C GLY A 393 10.84 -5.07 12.04
N SER A 394 11.43 -5.09 13.23
CA SER A 394 11.36 -3.98 14.17
C SER A 394 12.56 -4.00 15.09
N GLU A 395 12.79 -2.92 15.83
CA GLU A 395 13.84 -2.86 16.85
C GLU A 395 13.57 -3.88 17.97
N GLN A 396 12.32 -4.11 18.32
CA GLN A 396 11.94 -5.16 19.27
C GLN A 396 12.37 -6.56 18.77
N ILE A 397 12.13 -6.86 17.50
CA ILE A 397 12.55 -8.15 16.90
C ILE A 397 14.06 -8.20 16.78
N ARG A 398 14.72 -7.14 16.31
CA ARG A 398 16.18 -7.08 16.18
C ARG A 398 16.88 -7.33 17.52
N PHE A 399 16.46 -6.60 18.56
CA PHE A 399 17.03 -6.73 19.90
C PHE A 399 16.79 -8.13 20.48
N THR A 400 15.58 -8.65 20.34
CA THR A 400 15.23 -10.01 20.79
C THR A 400 16.04 -11.08 20.04
N ALA A 401 16.14 -10.98 18.73
CA ALA A 401 16.90 -11.90 17.88
C ALA A 401 18.42 -11.86 18.19
N HIS A 402 18.96 -10.68 18.50
CA HIS A 402 20.35 -10.53 18.94
C HIS A 402 20.57 -11.21 20.31
N ARG A 403 19.72 -10.92 21.30
CA ARG A 403 19.77 -11.57 22.62
C ARG A 403 19.75 -13.09 22.53
N ASP A 404 18.91 -13.63 21.65
CA ASP A 404 18.69 -15.07 21.48
C ASP A 404 19.70 -15.71 20.52
N GLY A 405 20.71 -14.96 20.03
CA GLY A 405 21.83 -15.44 19.23
C GLY A 405 21.51 -15.66 17.75
N LEU A 406 20.29 -15.33 17.27
CA LEU A 406 19.88 -15.58 15.88
C LEU A 406 20.71 -14.78 14.87
N LEU A 407 21.03 -13.52 15.20
CA LEU A 407 21.83 -12.67 14.31
C LEU A 407 23.27 -13.17 14.19
N ASN A 408 23.81 -13.76 15.28
CA ASN A 408 25.13 -14.40 15.25
C ASN A 408 25.16 -15.65 14.36
N ASP A 409 24.05 -16.44 14.33
CA ASP A 409 23.97 -17.61 13.45
C ASP A 409 24.02 -17.18 11.96
N PHE A 410 23.36 -16.08 11.59
CA PHE A 410 23.42 -15.53 10.22
C PHE A 410 24.82 -15.00 9.90
N SER A 411 25.42 -14.22 10.77
CA SER A 411 26.76 -13.66 10.56
C SER A 411 27.82 -14.76 10.44
N ALA A 412 27.67 -15.87 11.18
CA ALA A 412 28.61 -17.00 11.14
C ALA A 412 28.68 -17.70 9.78
N ILE A 413 27.68 -17.56 8.93
CA ILE A 413 27.65 -18.14 7.57
C ILE A 413 27.87 -17.08 6.48
N GLY A 414 28.15 -15.80 6.84
CA GLY A 414 28.41 -14.70 5.91
C GLY A 414 27.19 -13.79 5.65
N GLY A 415 26.14 -13.87 6.47
CA GLY A 415 24.97 -12.99 6.36
C GLY A 415 25.22 -11.59 6.93
N VAL A 416 24.68 -10.56 6.26
CA VAL A 416 24.76 -9.14 6.64
C VAL A 416 23.39 -8.66 7.15
N VAL A 417 23.36 -8.06 8.34
CA VAL A 417 22.14 -7.49 8.90
C VAL A 417 21.96 -6.06 8.44
N LEU A 418 20.83 -5.78 7.77
CA LEU A 418 20.43 -4.47 7.31
C LEU A 418 19.59 -3.71 8.36
N ALA A 419 19.36 -2.42 8.13
CA ALA A 419 18.48 -1.59 8.95
C ALA A 419 17.03 -2.11 8.91
N ASN A 420 16.29 -1.89 10.00
CA ASN A 420 14.88 -2.26 10.13
C ASN A 420 14.00 -1.37 9.25
N ALA A 421 14.01 -1.61 7.94
CA ALA A 421 13.37 -0.77 6.94
C ALA A 421 12.91 -1.60 5.73
N CYS A 422 12.10 -1.01 4.84
CA CYS A 422 11.68 -1.66 3.61
C CYS A 422 12.83 -1.89 2.63
N GLY A 423 13.82 -0.98 2.57
CA GLY A 423 15.08 -1.14 1.84
C GLY A 423 14.94 -1.76 0.44
N PRO A 424 15.60 -2.89 0.17
CA PRO A 424 15.59 -3.52 -1.15
C PRO A 424 14.18 -3.91 -1.65
N CYS A 425 13.22 -4.14 -0.75
CA CYS A 425 11.85 -4.51 -1.13
C CYS A 425 11.15 -3.42 -1.97
N ILE A 426 11.50 -2.15 -1.75
CA ILE A 426 10.94 -1.00 -2.46
C ILE A 426 11.93 -0.31 -3.40
N GLY A 427 13.05 -0.93 -3.69
CA GLY A 427 14.07 -0.37 -4.56
C GLY A 427 15.00 0.65 -3.89
N GLN A 428 14.98 0.75 -2.55
CA GLN A 428 15.97 1.48 -1.76
C GLN A 428 17.18 0.56 -1.49
N TRP A 429 17.90 0.26 -2.56
CA TRP A 429 19.06 -0.63 -2.53
C TRP A 429 20.14 -0.15 -3.50
N SER A 430 21.32 0.14 -2.97
CA SER A 430 22.53 0.47 -3.74
C SER A 430 23.30 -0.82 -4.00
N ARG A 431 22.80 -1.60 -4.97
CA ARG A 431 23.44 -2.85 -5.37
C ARG A 431 24.54 -2.58 -6.40
N HIS A 432 25.76 -3.03 -6.11
CA HIS A 432 26.87 -2.93 -7.04
C HIS A 432 26.99 -4.19 -7.88
N MET A 433 27.11 -4.03 -9.19
CA MET A 433 27.31 -5.11 -10.16
C MET A 433 28.34 -4.69 -11.21
N ASP A 434 29.23 -5.61 -11.57
CA ASP A 434 30.24 -5.34 -12.59
C ASP A 434 29.66 -5.14 -14.00
N ASP A 435 28.55 -5.84 -14.29
CA ASP A 435 27.82 -5.72 -15.56
C ASP A 435 26.30 -5.71 -15.32
N MET A 436 25.70 -4.53 -15.43
CA MET A 436 24.27 -4.32 -15.30
C MET A 436 23.44 -4.88 -16.47
N LYS A 437 24.07 -5.22 -17.59
CA LYS A 437 23.38 -5.73 -18.79
C LYS A 437 23.21 -7.24 -18.78
N ARG A 438 24.01 -7.96 -18.01
CA ARG A 438 23.89 -9.42 -17.97
C ARG A 438 22.68 -9.87 -17.15
N PRO A 439 21.99 -10.95 -17.58
CA PRO A 439 20.99 -11.61 -16.76
C PRO A 439 21.61 -12.12 -15.45
N ASN A 440 20.92 -11.87 -14.35
CA ASN A 440 21.32 -12.31 -13.02
C ASN A 440 20.10 -12.73 -12.21
N SER A 441 20.29 -13.35 -11.05
CA SER A 441 19.17 -13.76 -10.21
C SER A 441 19.34 -13.37 -8.76
N ILE A 442 18.21 -13.03 -8.14
CA ILE A 442 18.06 -12.85 -6.70
C ILE A 442 16.87 -13.68 -6.20
N MET A 443 16.93 -14.12 -4.96
CA MET A 443 15.81 -14.78 -4.30
C MET A 443 15.50 -14.05 -2.98
N THR A 444 14.23 -13.69 -2.78
CA THR A 444 13.82 -12.86 -1.66
C THR A 444 12.66 -13.48 -0.89
N SER A 445 12.53 -13.18 0.38
CA SER A 445 11.31 -13.46 1.14
C SER A 445 10.31 -12.29 1.10
N PHE A 446 10.53 -11.34 0.22
CA PHE A 446 9.69 -10.15 0.04
C PHE A 446 8.30 -10.50 -0.54
N ASN A 447 7.59 -9.49 -1.00
CA ASN A 447 6.24 -9.65 -1.53
C ASN A 447 6.18 -9.44 -3.05
N ARG A 448 7.04 -8.59 -3.63
CA ARG A 448 7.03 -8.19 -5.04
C ARG A 448 8.34 -8.50 -5.73
N ASN A 449 8.23 -8.92 -7.00
CA ASN A 449 9.37 -9.25 -7.86
C ASN A 449 9.17 -8.75 -9.29
N PHE A 450 8.44 -7.65 -9.46
CA PHE A 450 8.28 -7.02 -10.78
C PHE A 450 9.63 -6.58 -11.35
N THR A 451 9.70 -6.43 -12.67
CA THR A 451 10.89 -5.95 -13.38
C THR A 451 11.43 -4.66 -12.74
N SER A 452 12.71 -4.61 -12.48
CA SER A 452 13.42 -3.46 -11.86
C SER A 452 12.99 -3.11 -10.44
N ARG A 453 12.18 -3.93 -9.77
CA ARG A 453 11.58 -3.59 -8.48
C ARG A 453 12.60 -3.40 -7.36
N ASN A 454 13.60 -4.26 -7.28
CA ASN A 454 14.49 -4.34 -6.13
C ASN A 454 15.76 -3.48 -6.29
N ASP A 455 16.45 -3.60 -7.43
CA ASP A 455 17.74 -2.97 -7.71
C ASP A 455 17.73 -2.02 -8.92
N GLY A 456 16.56 -1.74 -9.49
CA GLY A 456 16.42 -0.90 -10.68
C GLY A 456 16.85 -1.56 -11.98
N ASN A 457 17.40 -2.79 -11.95
CA ASN A 457 17.93 -3.47 -13.11
C ASN A 457 16.87 -4.39 -13.78
N PRO A 458 16.47 -4.14 -15.04
CA PRO A 458 15.51 -4.97 -15.75
C PRO A 458 16.00 -6.39 -16.05
N ASN A 459 17.32 -6.65 -15.97
CA ASN A 459 17.92 -7.96 -16.22
C ASN A 459 18.00 -8.84 -14.94
N THR A 460 17.54 -8.34 -13.81
CA THR A 460 17.48 -9.09 -12.55
C THR A 460 16.24 -9.96 -12.50
N HIS A 461 16.44 -11.29 -12.50
CA HIS A 461 15.41 -12.29 -12.32
C HIS A 461 15.15 -12.44 -10.81
N ALA A 462 14.13 -11.75 -10.30
CA ALA A 462 13.78 -11.80 -8.89
C ALA A 462 12.74 -12.90 -8.62
N PHE A 463 13.05 -13.77 -7.66
CA PHE A 463 12.19 -14.85 -7.19
C PHE A 463 11.72 -14.58 -5.75
N VAL A 464 10.54 -15.08 -5.40
CA VAL A 464 9.95 -14.94 -4.06
C VAL A 464 9.73 -16.32 -3.45
N ALA A 465 10.24 -16.53 -2.23
CA ALA A 465 10.08 -17.77 -1.48
C ALA A 465 10.02 -17.49 0.03
N SER A 466 9.88 -18.53 0.84
CA SER A 466 9.95 -18.40 2.30
C SER A 466 11.39 -18.14 2.79
N PRO A 467 11.59 -17.49 3.97
CA PRO A 467 12.92 -17.14 4.47
C PRO A 467 13.89 -18.34 4.57
N GLU A 468 13.41 -19.48 5.06
CA GLU A 468 14.19 -20.71 5.16
C GLU A 468 14.61 -21.28 3.81
N ILE A 469 13.73 -21.17 2.80
CA ILE A 469 14.06 -21.55 1.42
C ILE A 469 15.11 -20.60 0.85
N VAL A 470 14.93 -19.28 1.01
CA VAL A 470 15.92 -18.28 0.59
C VAL A 470 17.29 -18.56 1.23
N THR A 471 17.33 -18.85 2.53
CA THR A 471 18.56 -19.17 3.27
C THR A 471 19.24 -20.42 2.71
N ALA A 472 18.47 -21.50 2.48
CA ALA A 472 19.01 -22.74 1.93
C ALA A 472 19.58 -22.55 0.50
N PHE A 473 18.89 -21.76 -0.33
CA PHE A 473 19.36 -21.43 -1.69
C PHE A 473 20.58 -20.49 -1.68
N ALA A 474 20.68 -19.56 -0.73
CA ALA A 474 21.87 -18.71 -0.58
C ALA A 474 23.12 -19.55 -0.20
N ILE A 475 22.95 -20.58 0.64
CA ILE A 475 24.01 -21.54 0.98
C ILE A 475 24.40 -22.37 -0.26
N ALA A 476 23.42 -22.79 -1.06
CA ALA A 476 23.67 -23.56 -2.29
C ALA A 476 24.29 -22.73 -3.42
N GLY A 477 23.91 -21.46 -3.58
CA GLY A 477 24.31 -20.57 -4.67
C GLY A 477 23.76 -20.96 -6.05
N ASP A 478 22.74 -21.82 -6.10
CA ASP A 478 22.26 -22.47 -7.33
C ASP A 478 20.74 -22.59 -7.32
N LEU A 479 20.07 -22.01 -8.32
CA LEU A 479 18.61 -22.06 -8.46
C LEU A 479 18.05 -23.46 -8.81
N THR A 480 18.89 -24.43 -9.18
CA THR A 480 18.48 -25.82 -9.41
C THR A 480 18.52 -26.67 -8.14
N PHE A 481 18.96 -26.10 -7.03
CA PHE A 481 19.02 -26.77 -5.73
C PHE A 481 17.63 -27.16 -5.22
N ASN A 482 17.55 -28.28 -4.51
CA ASN A 482 16.33 -28.69 -3.82
C ASN A 482 16.68 -29.19 -2.41
N PRO A 483 16.38 -28.46 -1.33
CA PRO A 483 16.79 -28.83 0.02
C PRO A 483 16.22 -30.17 0.52
N LYS A 484 15.13 -30.67 -0.09
CA LYS A 484 14.55 -31.97 0.26
C LYS A 484 15.33 -33.15 -0.36
N LYS A 485 16.07 -32.93 -1.45
CA LYS A 485 16.69 -34.01 -2.25
C LYS A 485 18.21 -33.86 -2.40
N SER A 486 18.68 -32.62 -2.60
CA SER A 486 20.07 -32.34 -2.94
C SER A 486 21.00 -32.46 -1.72
N VAL A 487 22.25 -32.79 -2.00
CA VAL A 487 23.37 -32.71 -1.06
C VAL A 487 24.22 -31.47 -1.37
N LEU A 488 24.89 -30.93 -0.38
CA LEU A 488 25.87 -29.86 -0.49
C LEU A 488 27.24 -30.40 -0.15
N ILE A 489 28.28 -29.89 -0.81
CA ILE A 489 29.67 -30.22 -0.46
C ILE A 489 30.16 -29.12 0.49
N ASN A 490 30.59 -29.52 1.68
CA ASN A 490 31.11 -28.61 2.67
C ASN A 490 32.58 -28.27 2.46
N ARG A 491 33.19 -27.40 3.28
CA ARG A 491 34.60 -26.99 3.18
C ARG A 491 35.59 -28.13 3.37
N LYS A 492 35.18 -29.26 3.94
CA LYS A 492 35.99 -30.46 4.12
C LYS A 492 35.86 -31.45 2.96
N GLY A 493 35.05 -31.14 1.95
CA GLY A 493 34.76 -32.04 0.82
C GLY A 493 33.70 -33.10 1.12
N GLU A 494 33.00 -33.00 2.27
CA GLU A 494 32.00 -33.97 2.69
C GLU A 494 30.61 -33.61 2.11
N ALA A 495 29.87 -34.65 1.68
CA ALA A 495 28.48 -34.50 1.25
C ALA A 495 27.53 -34.41 2.44
N VAL A 496 26.85 -33.27 2.60
CA VAL A 496 25.95 -33.01 3.71
C VAL A 496 24.56 -32.58 3.24
N LYS A 497 23.53 -32.85 4.03
CA LYS A 497 22.16 -32.41 3.79
C LYS A 497 21.71 -31.41 4.84
N LEU A 498 20.82 -30.51 4.44
CA LEU A 498 20.07 -29.65 5.36
C LEU A 498 18.78 -30.35 5.78
N ASP A 499 18.48 -30.32 7.07
CA ASP A 499 17.23 -30.82 7.64
C ASP A 499 16.14 -29.74 7.60
N PRO A 500 14.85 -30.10 7.67
CA PRO A 500 13.76 -29.14 7.72
C PRO A 500 13.96 -28.09 8.85
N PRO A 501 13.56 -26.83 8.61
CA PRO A 501 13.74 -25.75 9.58
C PRO A 501 12.93 -25.99 10.86
N LYS A 502 13.47 -25.55 12.00
CA LYS A 502 12.79 -25.51 13.28
C LYS A 502 12.49 -24.06 13.64
N GLY A 503 11.21 -23.69 13.71
CA GLY A 503 10.76 -22.35 14.11
C GLY A 503 10.30 -22.29 15.55
N ILE A 504 10.37 -21.10 16.12
CA ILE A 504 9.82 -20.75 17.44
C ILE A 504 8.84 -19.61 17.23
N GLU A 505 7.55 -19.86 17.48
CA GLU A 505 6.48 -18.88 17.27
C GLU A 505 6.73 -17.58 18.05
N LEU A 506 7.10 -17.70 19.32
CA LEU A 506 7.31 -16.59 20.24
C LEU A 506 8.58 -16.81 21.08
N PRO A 507 9.36 -15.76 21.41
CA PRO A 507 10.57 -15.91 22.20
C PRO A 507 10.26 -16.44 23.59
N LYS A 508 11.00 -17.47 24.03
CA LYS A 508 10.78 -18.13 25.34
C LYS A 508 10.94 -17.17 26.53
N ALA A 509 11.88 -16.23 26.44
CA ALA A 509 12.12 -15.20 27.45
C ALA A 509 11.28 -13.93 27.24
N GLY A 510 10.27 -13.98 26.35
CA GLY A 510 9.50 -12.81 25.94
C GLY A 510 10.25 -11.88 24.97
N PHE A 511 9.52 -10.97 24.35
CA PHE A 511 10.13 -9.90 23.58
C PHE A 511 10.87 -8.91 24.49
N ALA A 512 11.95 -8.34 23.98
CA ALA A 512 12.73 -7.32 24.65
C ALA A 512 13.10 -6.20 23.67
N VAL A 513 13.19 -5.00 24.18
CA VAL A 513 13.63 -3.81 23.43
C VAL A 513 14.17 -2.80 24.45
N GLU A 514 15.24 -2.11 24.10
CA GLU A 514 15.80 -1.04 24.92
C GLU A 514 15.14 0.32 24.58
N ASP A 515 15.14 0.71 23.32
CA ASP A 515 14.39 1.87 22.78
C ASP A 515 13.64 1.43 21.52
N ALA A 516 12.33 1.38 21.61
CA ALA A 516 11.50 1.01 20.47
C ALA A 516 11.47 2.09 19.35
N GLY A 517 12.01 3.28 19.59
CA GLY A 517 12.03 4.37 18.64
C GLY A 517 10.70 5.15 18.53
N TYR A 518 9.82 5.06 19.52
CA TYR A 518 8.55 5.80 19.53
C TYR A 518 8.65 7.16 20.21
N ILE A 519 8.08 8.19 19.57
CA ILE A 519 7.91 9.53 20.13
C ILE A 519 6.43 9.82 20.33
N GLU A 520 6.04 10.10 21.55
CA GLU A 520 4.67 10.50 21.87
C GLU A 520 4.34 11.90 21.29
N PRO A 521 3.09 12.14 20.88
CA PRO A 521 2.68 13.48 20.50
C PRO A 521 2.77 14.44 21.68
N ALA A 522 3.04 15.72 21.39
CA ALA A 522 3.14 16.76 22.42
C ALA A 522 1.82 16.93 23.18
N LYS A 523 1.87 17.02 24.51
CA LYS A 523 0.69 17.27 25.35
C LYS A 523 -0.04 18.57 24.92
N ARG A 524 0.72 19.61 24.53
CA ARG A 524 0.23 20.90 24.02
C ARG A 524 0.74 21.12 22.59
N GLY A 525 0.08 20.50 21.60
CA GLY A 525 0.46 20.64 20.18
C GLY A 525 0.47 22.07 19.66
N SER A 526 -0.32 22.98 20.26
CA SER A 526 -0.35 24.40 19.87
C SER A 526 1.01 25.11 20.08
N SER A 527 1.85 24.65 20.99
CA SER A 527 3.19 25.20 21.22
C SER A 527 4.25 24.68 20.25
N VAL A 528 3.93 23.64 19.50
CA VAL A 528 4.87 23.03 18.55
C VAL A 528 4.88 23.80 17.22
N LYS A 529 6.07 24.23 16.82
CA LYS A 529 6.29 24.82 15.48
C LYS A 529 6.65 23.69 14.51
N VAL A 530 5.91 23.59 13.41
CA VAL A 530 6.25 22.67 12.32
C VAL A 530 7.51 23.15 11.61
N VAL A 531 8.44 22.25 11.38
CA VAL A 531 9.74 22.54 10.77
C VAL A 531 9.64 22.34 9.25
N VAL A 532 9.62 23.42 8.51
CA VAL A 532 9.74 23.44 7.04
C VAL A 532 10.62 24.63 6.67
N ASP A 533 11.74 24.37 6.00
CA ASP A 533 12.58 25.44 5.47
C ASP A 533 11.88 26.07 4.25
N LYS A 534 11.82 27.41 4.23
CA LYS A 534 11.23 28.17 3.11
C LYS A 534 11.99 28.02 1.79
N LYS A 535 13.25 27.60 1.85
CA LYS A 535 14.13 27.36 0.69
C LYS A 535 14.25 25.87 0.36
N SER A 536 13.45 25.01 0.99
CA SER A 536 13.51 23.59 0.74
C SER A 536 13.11 23.24 -0.70
N ASP A 537 13.86 22.34 -1.31
CA ASP A 537 13.49 21.73 -2.60
C ASP A 537 12.55 20.52 -2.42
N ARG A 538 12.43 20.02 -1.20
CA ARG A 538 11.73 18.75 -0.89
C ARG A 538 10.38 18.95 -0.21
N LEU A 539 10.20 20.05 0.52
CA LEU A 539 9.02 20.33 1.34
C LEU A 539 8.49 21.74 1.04
N GLN A 540 7.17 21.84 0.86
CA GLN A 540 6.48 23.11 0.61
C GLN A 540 5.19 23.16 1.41
N LEU A 541 5.01 24.23 2.23
CA LEU A 541 3.72 24.49 2.85
C LEU A 541 2.67 24.79 1.79
N LEU A 542 1.57 24.05 1.83
CA LEU A 542 0.50 24.19 0.85
C LEU A 542 -0.40 25.40 1.18
N LYS A 543 -0.87 26.03 0.12
CA LYS A 543 -1.99 27.00 0.19
C LYS A 543 -3.27 26.31 -0.26
N PRO A 544 -4.41 26.55 0.40
CA PRO A 544 -5.70 26.04 -0.05
C PRO A 544 -5.98 26.47 -1.51
N PHE A 545 -6.53 25.58 -2.32
CA PHE A 545 -6.93 25.92 -3.68
C PHE A 545 -8.14 26.85 -3.67
N ALA A 546 -8.12 27.87 -4.52
CA ALA A 546 -9.29 28.72 -4.69
C ALA A 546 -10.44 27.95 -5.35
N PRO A 547 -11.72 28.25 -5.00
CA PRO A 547 -12.88 27.73 -5.75
C PRO A 547 -12.81 28.08 -7.23
N ILE A 548 -13.30 27.17 -8.08
CA ILE A 548 -13.44 27.45 -9.51
C ILE A 548 -14.61 28.43 -9.71
N GLN A 549 -14.34 29.53 -10.41
CA GLN A 549 -15.36 30.50 -10.80
C GLN A 549 -15.91 30.16 -12.19
N ASN A 550 -17.16 30.53 -12.47
CA ASN A 550 -17.83 30.22 -13.74
C ASN A 550 -17.08 30.83 -14.94
N GLU A 551 -16.50 32.02 -14.77
CA GLU A 551 -15.72 32.75 -15.78
C GLU A 551 -14.44 31.99 -16.16
N GLU A 552 -13.85 31.25 -15.21
CA GLU A 552 -12.64 30.45 -15.44
C GLU A 552 -12.88 29.19 -16.27
N LEU A 553 -14.15 28.80 -16.47
CA LEU A 553 -14.59 27.68 -17.32
C LEU A 553 -14.90 28.12 -18.75
N GLN A 554 -14.68 29.39 -19.09
CA GLN A 554 -14.91 29.94 -20.42
C GLN A 554 -13.59 30.11 -21.15
N ASN A 555 -13.59 29.78 -22.44
CA ASN A 555 -12.43 29.97 -23.33
C ASN A 555 -11.12 29.34 -22.82
N MET A 556 -11.22 28.22 -22.12
CA MET A 556 -10.05 27.45 -21.67
C MET A 556 -9.26 26.93 -22.88
N ARG A 557 -7.99 26.58 -22.67
CA ARG A 557 -7.15 25.94 -23.67
C ARG A 557 -7.01 24.45 -23.42
N VAL A 558 -6.93 23.68 -24.49
CA VAL A 558 -6.58 22.25 -24.43
C VAL A 558 -5.12 22.15 -24.01
N LEU A 559 -4.86 21.65 -22.79
CA LEU A 559 -3.49 21.42 -22.33
C LEU A 559 -2.88 20.20 -23.02
N ILE A 560 -3.59 19.07 -22.96
CA ILE A 560 -3.22 17.83 -23.64
C ILE A 560 -4.49 17.01 -23.96
N LYS A 561 -4.47 16.32 -25.08
CA LYS A 561 -5.41 15.24 -25.43
C LYS A 561 -4.64 13.93 -25.37
N ALA A 562 -4.77 13.20 -24.24
CA ALA A 562 -4.02 11.98 -23.98
C ALA A 562 -4.57 10.82 -24.84
N LYS A 563 -3.68 10.15 -25.58
CA LYS A 563 -3.98 9.00 -26.44
C LYS A 563 -3.70 7.68 -25.72
N GLY A 564 -4.63 6.75 -25.82
CA GLY A 564 -4.49 5.39 -25.32
C GLY A 564 -4.40 5.32 -23.81
N LYS A 565 -3.67 4.32 -23.29
CA LYS A 565 -3.52 4.09 -21.85
C LYS A 565 -2.74 5.23 -21.18
N CYS A 566 -3.38 5.94 -20.26
CA CYS A 566 -2.78 7.00 -19.46
C CYS A 566 -2.90 6.65 -17.98
N THR A 567 -1.83 6.08 -17.42
CA THR A 567 -1.75 5.65 -16.01
C THR A 567 -1.31 6.80 -15.10
N THR A 568 -1.42 6.60 -13.78
CA THR A 568 -0.85 7.56 -12.81
C THR A 568 0.68 7.70 -12.94
N ASP A 569 1.39 6.71 -13.49
CA ASP A 569 2.82 6.84 -13.82
C ASP A 569 3.08 7.74 -15.03
N HIS A 570 2.11 7.91 -15.93
CA HIS A 570 2.20 8.86 -17.02
C HIS A 570 1.85 10.29 -16.58
N ILE A 571 1.03 10.43 -15.53
CA ILE A 571 0.55 11.73 -15.01
C ILE A 571 1.52 12.30 -13.97
N SER A 572 1.91 11.49 -12.99
CA SER A 572 2.84 11.84 -11.89
C SER A 572 3.74 10.67 -11.60
N MET A 573 4.86 10.59 -12.28
CA MET A 573 5.76 9.44 -12.20
C MET A 573 6.53 9.36 -10.88
N ALA A 574 7.02 8.16 -10.59
CA ALA A 574 7.89 7.83 -9.46
C ALA A 574 9.39 7.99 -9.84
N GLY A 575 10.25 7.16 -9.28
CA GLY A 575 11.69 7.22 -9.52
C GLY A 575 12.32 8.46 -8.89
N PRO A 576 13.16 9.23 -9.62
CA PRO A 576 13.83 10.42 -9.08
C PRO A 576 12.88 11.48 -8.53
N TRP A 577 11.65 11.55 -9.04
CA TRP A 577 10.62 12.47 -8.60
C TRP A 577 10.12 12.23 -7.17
N LEU A 578 10.39 11.06 -6.59
CA LEU A 578 10.09 10.76 -5.19
C LEU A 578 10.75 11.75 -4.22
N THR A 579 11.86 12.38 -4.62
CA THR A 579 12.53 13.43 -3.85
C THR A 579 11.61 14.62 -3.58
N TYR A 580 10.71 14.94 -4.50
CA TYR A 580 9.82 16.10 -4.43
C TYR A 580 8.42 15.79 -3.89
N ARG A 581 8.19 14.63 -3.29
CA ARG A 581 6.86 14.21 -2.80
C ARG A 581 6.22 15.20 -1.82
N GLY A 582 6.98 15.94 -1.08
CA GLY A 582 6.51 16.99 -0.17
C GLY A 582 6.50 18.39 -0.77
N HIS A 583 6.86 18.58 -2.06
CA HIS A 583 7.00 19.90 -2.69
C HIS A 583 6.16 19.99 -3.97
N LEU A 584 4.94 20.53 -3.85
CA LEU A 584 3.96 20.51 -4.93
C LEU A 584 4.44 21.25 -6.19
N GLU A 585 5.13 22.38 -6.04
CA GLU A 585 5.67 23.11 -7.18
C GLU A 585 6.73 22.30 -7.94
N ASN A 586 7.69 21.70 -7.23
CA ASN A 586 8.76 20.96 -7.88
C ASN A 586 8.26 19.66 -8.51
N ILE A 587 7.39 18.90 -7.82
CA ILE A 587 6.86 17.66 -8.38
C ILE A 587 5.93 17.93 -9.56
N SER A 588 5.24 19.08 -9.63
CA SER A 588 4.36 19.40 -10.75
C SER A 588 5.10 19.57 -12.09
N ASN A 589 6.44 19.62 -12.08
CA ASN A 589 7.24 19.57 -13.29
C ASN A 589 7.24 18.20 -13.99
N ASN A 590 6.66 17.17 -13.36
CA ASN A 590 6.44 15.87 -14.02
C ASN A 590 4.99 15.65 -14.50
N CYS A 591 4.14 16.66 -14.37
CA CYS A 591 2.72 16.57 -14.70
C CYS A 591 2.50 16.21 -16.17
N TYR A 592 1.91 15.03 -16.43
CA TYR A 592 1.60 14.48 -17.75
C TYR A 592 2.81 14.28 -18.69
N ILE A 593 4.07 14.34 -18.23
CA ILE A 593 5.24 14.15 -19.10
C ILE A 593 5.34 12.74 -19.69
N GLY A 594 4.70 11.75 -19.08
CA GLY A 594 4.63 10.38 -19.57
C GLY A 594 3.47 10.11 -20.51
N ALA A 595 2.50 11.02 -20.64
CA ALA A 595 1.32 10.85 -21.47
C ALA A 595 1.65 11.12 -22.96
N THR A 596 1.07 10.30 -23.85
CA THR A 596 1.20 10.50 -25.30
C THR A 596 0.15 11.50 -25.78
N ASN A 597 0.57 12.57 -26.44
CA ASN A 597 -0.33 13.55 -27.04
C ASN A 597 -0.97 12.99 -28.31
N ALA A 598 -2.30 12.98 -28.38
CA ALA A 598 -3.05 12.46 -29.53
C ALA A 598 -2.80 13.21 -30.82
N PHE A 599 -2.43 14.49 -30.75
CA PHE A 599 -2.28 15.34 -31.93
C PHE A 599 -0.98 15.11 -32.72
N ASN A 600 0.11 14.74 -32.02
CA ASN A 600 1.42 14.55 -32.63
C ASN A 600 2.05 13.17 -32.35
N GLY A 601 1.45 12.36 -31.47
CA GLY A 601 1.99 11.05 -31.05
C GLY A 601 3.21 11.11 -30.13
N GLU A 602 3.64 12.30 -29.70
CA GLU A 602 4.83 12.49 -28.86
C GLU A 602 4.47 12.59 -27.37
N ARG A 603 5.44 12.29 -26.51
CA ARG A 603 5.34 12.50 -25.06
C ARG A 603 5.93 13.84 -24.68
N ASN A 604 5.39 14.44 -23.61
CA ASN A 604 5.83 15.72 -23.06
C ASN A 604 5.97 16.83 -24.09
N LYS A 605 5.10 16.85 -25.12
CA LYS A 605 5.16 17.83 -26.20
C LYS A 605 3.75 18.24 -26.62
N VAL A 606 3.37 19.48 -26.30
CA VAL A 606 2.05 20.06 -26.56
C VAL A 606 2.19 21.43 -27.21
N LEU A 607 1.24 21.78 -28.09
CA LEU A 607 1.19 23.10 -28.70
C LEU A 607 0.68 24.11 -27.65
N ASN A 608 1.46 25.14 -27.39
CA ASN A 608 1.00 26.30 -26.62
C ASN A 608 0.52 27.38 -27.59
N ILE A 609 -0.77 27.61 -27.65
CA ILE A 609 -1.39 28.54 -28.59
C ILE A 609 -0.92 30.00 -28.39
N GLU A 610 -0.72 30.39 -27.13
CA GLU A 610 -0.29 31.74 -26.76
C GLU A 610 1.18 32.05 -27.16
N LYS A 611 1.98 30.98 -27.35
CA LYS A 611 3.36 31.07 -27.81
C LYS A 611 3.48 30.76 -29.31
N GLY A 612 2.56 29.97 -29.83
CA GLY A 612 2.58 29.48 -31.22
C GLY A 612 3.61 28.37 -31.47
N ASP A 613 4.05 27.67 -30.41
CA ASP A 613 5.13 26.68 -30.48
C ASP A 613 4.87 25.47 -29.58
N TYR A 614 5.51 24.34 -29.89
CA TYR A 614 5.48 23.15 -29.06
C TYR A 614 6.43 23.28 -27.86
N MET A 615 5.95 22.85 -26.71
CA MET A 615 6.71 22.87 -25.47
C MET A 615 6.30 21.74 -24.54
N GLU A 616 7.04 21.56 -23.42
CA GLU A 616 6.72 20.59 -22.39
C GLU A 616 5.38 20.87 -21.72
N VAL A 617 4.63 19.83 -21.36
CA VAL A 617 3.30 19.96 -20.76
C VAL A 617 3.30 20.85 -19.51
N PRO A 618 4.18 20.65 -18.49
CA PRO A 618 4.18 21.53 -17.31
C PRO A 618 4.54 22.97 -17.64
N ALA A 619 5.48 23.18 -18.55
CA ALA A 619 5.90 24.53 -18.96
C ALA A 619 4.75 25.26 -19.69
N SER A 620 4.01 24.55 -20.56
CA SER A 620 2.82 25.10 -21.23
C SER A 620 1.72 25.46 -20.22
N ALA A 621 1.45 24.58 -19.26
CA ALA A 621 0.47 24.84 -18.21
C ALA A 621 0.81 26.09 -17.38
N ARG A 622 2.09 26.24 -16.96
CA ARG A 622 2.58 27.42 -16.22
C ARG A 622 2.43 28.71 -17.03
N LEU A 623 2.66 28.66 -18.35
CA LEU A 623 2.50 29.83 -19.21
C LEU A 623 1.03 30.27 -19.30
N TYR A 624 0.11 29.33 -19.48
CA TYR A 624 -1.33 29.62 -19.45
C TYR A 624 -1.76 30.19 -18.09
N GLN A 625 -1.33 29.54 -16.99
CA GLN A 625 -1.63 29.99 -15.64
C GLN A 625 -1.13 31.43 -15.38
N LYS A 626 0.09 31.76 -15.81
CA LYS A 626 0.66 33.12 -15.68
C LYS A 626 -0.16 34.18 -16.43
N LYS A 627 -0.83 33.76 -17.52
CA LYS A 627 -1.72 34.64 -18.31
C LYS A 627 -3.17 34.64 -17.79
N GLY A 628 -3.48 33.92 -16.71
CA GLY A 628 -4.83 33.78 -16.17
C GLY A 628 -5.77 32.94 -17.03
N ILE A 629 -5.23 32.11 -17.91
CA ILE A 629 -6.01 31.25 -18.83
C ILE A 629 -6.19 29.86 -18.17
N GLY A 630 -7.42 29.42 -18.00
CA GLY A 630 -7.75 28.07 -17.55
C GLY A 630 -7.38 27.03 -18.61
N THR A 631 -7.08 25.82 -18.17
CA THR A 631 -6.80 24.70 -19.08
C THR A 631 -7.68 23.49 -18.81
N ILE A 632 -7.83 22.64 -19.81
CA ILE A 632 -8.62 21.41 -19.77
C ILE A 632 -7.82 20.27 -20.39
N ILE A 633 -8.01 19.07 -19.84
CA ILE A 633 -7.36 17.83 -20.29
C ILE A 633 -8.43 16.90 -20.86
N PHE A 634 -8.13 16.27 -22.00
CA PHE A 634 -8.95 15.21 -22.57
C PHE A 634 -8.21 13.88 -22.56
N GLY A 635 -8.93 12.78 -22.41
CA GLY A 635 -8.34 11.44 -22.40
C GLY A 635 -9.31 10.36 -22.84
N GLU A 636 -8.78 9.16 -23.03
CA GLU A 636 -9.53 7.98 -23.45
C GLU A 636 -10.00 7.14 -22.25
N GLU A 637 -9.98 5.82 -22.41
CA GLU A 637 -10.51 4.86 -21.44
C GLU A 637 -9.60 4.70 -20.21
N ASN A 638 -10.24 4.56 -19.05
CA ASN A 638 -9.60 4.20 -17.78
C ASN A 638 -8.43 5.13 -17.38
N LEU A 639 -8.56 6.43 -17.63
CA LEU A 639 -7.54 7.42 -17.33
C LEU A 639 -7.21 7.42 -15.84
N GLY A 640 -5.92 7.37 -15.49
CA GLY A 640 -5.43 7.36 -14.11
C GLY A 640 -5.37 5.98 -13.47
N GLU A 641 -5.41 4.90 -14.28
CA GLU A 641 -5.16 3.53 -13.80
C GLU A 641 -3.80 3.42 -13.10
N GLY A 642 -3.68 2.52 -12.13
CA GLY A 642 -2.43 2.23 -11.43
C GLY A 642 -2.45 2.65 -9.97
N SER A 643 -1.31 3.14 -9.46
CA SER A 643 -1.16 3.53 -8.04
C SER A 643 -2.08 4.69 -7.68
N SER A 644 -2.64 4.66 -6.46
CA SER A 644 -3.51 5.72 -5.91
C SER A 644 -2.70 6.96 -5.54
N ARG A 645 -2.25 7.73 -6.52
CA ARG A 645 -1.43 8.94 -6.30
C ARG A 645 -2.31 10.19 -6.29
N GLU A 646 -2.46 10.81 -5.14
CA GLU A 646 -3.10 12.12 -5.01
C GLU A 646 -2.38 13.20 -5.81
N HIS A 647 -1.06 13.08 -5.98
CA HIS A 647 -0.25 13.99 -6.80
C HIS A 647 -0.75 14.08 -8.25
N ALA A 648 -1.22 12.96 -8.81
CA ALA A 648 -1.79 12.92 -10.17
C ALA A 648 -3.05 13.80 -10.34
N ALA A 649 -3.70 14.19 -9.24
CA ALA A 649 -4.80 15.16 -9.22
C ALA A 649 -4.34 16.54 -8.73
N MET A 650 -3.41 16.60 -7.76
CA MET A 650 -2.93 17.86 -7.21
C MET A 650 -2.10 18.65 -8.21
N GLU A 651 -1.24 18.00 -8.97
CA GLU A 651 -0.34 18.65 -9.93
C GLU A 651 -1.10 19.38 -11.05
N PRO A 652 -2.03 18.76 -11.81
CA PRO A 652 -2.81 19.48 -12.80
C PRO A 652 -3.66 20.59 -12.16
N ARG A 653 -4.24 20.35 -10.96
CA ARG A 653 -4.96 21.40 -10.22
C ARG A 653 -4.06 22.59 -9.89
N TYR A 654 -2.87 22.33 -9.40
CA TYR A 654 -1.86 23.35 -9.08
C TYR A 654 -1.44 24.15 -10.32
N LEU A 655 -1.32 23.50 -11.46
CA LEU A 655 -0.94 24.10 -12.75
C LEU A 655 -2.12 24.77 -13.50
N GLY A 656 -3.28 24.91 -12.83
CA GLY A 656 -4.40 25.71 -13.39
C GLY A 656 -5.39 24.91 -14.25
N VAL A 657 -5.29 23.57 -14.29
CA VAL A 657 -6.30 22.74 -14.96
C VAL A 657 -7.61 22.81 -14.18
N LYS A 658 -8.72 23.05 -14.90
CA LYS A 658 -10.06 23.18 -14.32
C LYS A 658 -10.88 21.91 -14.44
N ALA A 659 -10.71 21.18 -15.53
CA ALA A 659 -11.48 19.96 -15.81
C ALA A 659 -10.63 18.90 -16.50
N VAL A 660 -11.00 17.67 -16.28
CA VAL A 660 -10.51 16.48 -17.01
C VAL A 660 -11.72 15.77 -17.58
N VAL A 661 -11.74 15.58 -18.92
CA VAL A 661 -12.85 14.98 -19.66
C VAL A 661 -12.36 13.74 -20.39
N VAL A 662 -12.95 12.59 -20.12
CA VAL A 662 -12.45 11.30 -20.60
C VAL A 662 -13.60 10.40 -21.08
N LYS A 663 -13.26 9.34 -21.81
CA LYS A 663 -14.23 8.27 -22.10
C LYS A 663 -14.60 7.50 -20.81
N SER A 664 -13.60 7.19 -19.97
CA SER A 664 -13.82 6.66 -18.62
C SER A 664 -12.62 6.93 -17.69
N PHE A 665 -12.85 6.94 -16.38
CA PHE A 665 -11.84 7.09 -15.34
C PHE A 665 -11.51 5.78 -14.63
N ALA A 666 -10.27 5.64 -14.19
CA ALA A 666 -9.98 4.79 -13.04
C ALA A 666 -10.58 5.42 -11.78
N ARG A 667 -11.32 4.62 -11.01
CA ARG A 667 -12.13 5.09 -9.87
C ARG A 667 -11.37 6.00 -8.89
N ILE A 668 -10.21 5.53 -8.41
CA ILE A 668 -9.42 6.26 -7.40
C ILE A 668 -8.98 7.62 -7.94
N HIS A 669 -8.57 7.69 -9.20
CA HIS A 669 -8.15 8.94 -9.82
C HIS A 669 -9.31 9.93 -9.95
N GLN A 670 -10.49 9.45 -10.37
CA GLN A 670 -11.71 10.27 -10.40
C GLN A 670 -12.03 10.86 -9.02
N THR A 671 -11.98 10.03 -7.98
CA THR A 671 -12.22 10.48 -6.60
C THR A 671 -11.19 11.54 -6.19
N ASN A 672 -9.90 11.32 -6.50
CA ASN A 672 -8.84 12.29 -6.19
C ASN A 672 -9.05 13.64 -6.91
N LEU A 673 -9.46 13.63 -8.19
CA LEU A 673 -9.79 14.86 -8.91
C LEU A 673 -10.94 15.63 -8.22
N LYS A 674 -12.01 14.94 -7.85
CA LYS A 674 -13.16 15.52 -7.13
C LYS A 674 -12.73 16.12 -5.78
N LYS A 675 -11.90 15.41 -5.00
CA LYS A 675 -11.38 15.89 -3.70
C LYS A 675 -10.54 17.15 -3.83
N GLN A 676 -9.82 17.32 -4.95
CA GLN A 676 -9.06 18.53 -5.24
C GLN A 676 -9.92 19.63 -5.87
N GLY A 677 -11.24 19.48 -5.90
CA GLY A 677 -12.17 20.49 -6.41
C GLY A 677 -12.10 20.70 -7.92
N MET A 678 -11.65 19.71 -8.68
CA MET A 678 -11.64 19.73 -10.15
C MET A 678 -12.92 19.11 -10.71
N LEU A 679 -13.26 19.45 -11.96
CA LEU A 679 -14.35 18.81 -12.69
C LEU A 679 -13.85 17.54 -13.38
N ALA A 680 -14.28 16.37 -12.89
CA ALA A 680 -14.01 15.05 -13.48
C ALA A 680 -15.24 14.62 -14.26
N LEU A 681 -15.18 14.72 -15.59
CA LEU A 681 -16.31 14.56 -16.50
C LEU A 681 -16.06 13.42 -17.50
N THR A 682 -17.13 12.79 -17.96
CA THR A 682 -17.05 11.76 -19.01
C THR A 682 -17.86 12.17 -20.23
N PHE A 683 -17.38 11.87 -21.41
CA PHE A 683 -18.17 12.07 -22.63
C PHE A 683 -19.49 11.30 -22.55
N ALA A 684 -20.62 11.94 -22.83
CA ALA A 684 -21.91 11.25 -22.97
C ALA A 684 -21.89 10.32 -24.20
N ASN A 685 -21.28 10.78 -25.29
CA ASN A 685 -20.95 9.97 -26.45
C ASN A 685 -19.42 9.89 -26.59
N PRO A 686 -18.79 8.71 -26.42
CA PRO A 686 -17.33 8.57 -26.54
C PRO A 686 -16.71 9.06 -27.84
N ALA A 687 -17.48 9.10 -28.94
CA ALA A 687 -17.02 9.62 -30.24
C ALA A 687 -16.78 11.14 -30.26
N ASP A 688 -17.32 11.88 -29.28
CA ASP A 688 -17.10 13.33 -29.18
C ASP A 688 -15.65 13.67 -28.81
N TYR A 689 -14.89 12.70 -28.29
CA TYR A 689 -13.44 12.82 -28.12
C TYR A 689 -12.74 13.21 -29.42
N ASP A 690 -13.17 12.70 -30.57
CA ASP A 690 -12.53 12.95 -31.85
C ASP A 690 -12.75 14.38 -32.36
N LYS A 691 -13.80 15.08 -31.91
CA LYS A 691 -14.08 16.48 -32.26
C LYS A 691 -13.06 17.46 -31.66
N VAL A 692 -12.40 17.12 -30.57
CA VAL A 692 -11.49 18.01 -29.87
C VAL A 692 -10.22 18.25 -30.68
N ARG A 693 -9.91 19.52 -30.99
CA ARG A 693 -8.68 19.96 -31.66
C ARG A 693 -7.72 20.63 -30.70
N GLN A 694 -6.42 20.67 -31.04
CA GLN A 694 -5.39 21.18 -30.13
C GLN A 694 -5.44 22.69 -29.88
N ASP A 695 -6.04 23.45 -30.81
CA ASP A 695 -6.14 24.92 -30.81
C ASP A 695 -7.52 25.44 -30.36
N ASP A 696 -8.42 24.55 -29.97
CA ASP A 696 -9.75 24.90 -29.49
C ASP A 696 -9.74 25.85 -28.31
N LYS A 697 -10.73 26.73 -28.29
CA LYS A 697 -11.23 27.36 -27.07
C LYS A 697 -12.36 26.53 -26.52
N VAL A 698 -12.24 26.14 -25.27
CA VAL A 698 -13.20 25.22 -24.66
C VAL A 698 -13.95 25.91 -23.52
N SER A 699 -15.28 25.84 -23.59
CA SER A 699 -16.14 26.37 -22.53
C SER A 699 -17.01 25.28 -21.92
N ILE A 700 -17.15 25.24 -20.60
CA ILE A 700 -18.10 24.37 -19.90
C ILE A 700 -19.35 25.20 -19.59
N LEU A 701 -20.49 24.73 -20.04
CA LEU A 701 -21.78 25.37 -19.88
C LEU A 701 -22.62 24.68 -18.82
N GLY A 702 -23.50 25.42 -18.16
CA GLY A 702 -24.43 24.88 -17.17
C GLY A 702 -23.87 24.68 -15.76
N PHE A 703 -22.66 25.16 -15.47
CA PHE A 703 -22.01 25.01 -14.16
C PHE A 703 -22.80 25.71 -13.04
N ASP A 704 -23.52 26.77 -13.31
CA ASP A 704 -24.45 27.43 -12.39
C ASP A 704 -25.58 26.52 -11.89
N LYS A 705 -25.94 25.51 -12.70
CA LYS A 705 -26.97 24.50 -12.41
C LYS A 705 -26.38 23.12 -12.09
N PHE A 706 -25.10 23.07 -11.74
CA PHE A 706 -24.40 21.82 -11.43
C PHE A 706 -25.06 21.08 -10.28
N ALA A 707 -25.64 19.91 -10.56
CA ALA A 707 -26.42 19.10 -9.62
C ALA A 707 -26.29 17.60 -9.94
N PRO A 708 -26.46 16.70 -8.97
CA PRO A 708 -26.37 15.26 -9.20
C PRO A 708 -27.26 14.78 -10.34
N GLY A 709 -26.69 13.95 -11.23
CA GLY A 709 -27.39 13.35 -12.36
C GLY A 709 -27.76 14.30 -13.52
N LYS A 710 -27.34 15.57 -13.47
CA LYS A 710 -27.58 16.55 -14.54
C LYS A 710 -26.30 16.74 -15.36
N PRO A 711 -26.30 16.36 -16.65
CA PRO A 711 -25.16 16.58 -17.54
C PRO A 711 -24.77 18.06 -17.61
N LEU A 712 -23.48 18.32 -17.84
CA LEU A 712 -22.96 19.60 -18.27
C LEU A 712 -22.74 19.55 -19.79
N GLN A 713 -22.49 20.69 -20.41
CA GLN A 713 -22.17 20.77 -21.84
C GLN A 713 -20.77 21.33 -22.04
N ILE A 714 -20.07 20.81 -23.03
CA ILE A 714 -18.84 21.39 -23.56
C ILE A 714 -19.10 22.01 -24.90
N ARG A 715 -18.67 23.26 -25.05
CA ARG A 715 -18.60 23.96 -26.33
C ARG A 715 -17.14 24.07 -26.73
N LEU A 716 -16.84 23.64 -27.94
CA LEU A 716 -15.56 23.84 -28.63
C LEU A 716 -15.77 24.96 -29.66
N ASP A 717 -14.96 26.01 -29.59
CA ASP A 717 -14.85 27.03 -30.61
C ASP A 717 -13.53 26.80 -31.36
N HIS A 718 -13.65 26.38 -32.64
CA HIS A 718 -12.52 26.02 -33.50
C HIS A 718 -11.88 27.24 -34.13
N SER A 719 -10.60 27.14 -34.51
CA SER A 719 -9.87 28.23 -35.17
C SER A 719 -10.39 28.60 -36.56
N ASP A 720 -11.11 27.67 -37.21
CA ASP A 720 -11.77 27.92 -38.51
C ASP A 720 -13.13 28.65 -38.41
N GLY A 721 -13.52 29.02 -37.17
CA GLY A 721 -14.80 29.70 -36.90
C GLY A 721 -16.01 28.78 -36.73
N SER A 722 -15.83 27.47 -36.90
CA SER A 722 -16.87 26.48 -36.59
C SER A 722 -16.93 26.20 -35.08
N SER A 723 -18.01 25.58 -34.61
CA SER A 723 -18.14 25.17 -33.22
C SER A 723 -18.86 23.85 -33.10
N ASP A 724 -18.48 23.07 -32.11
CA ASP A 724 -19.16 21.85 -31.66
C ASP A 724 -19.66 22.01 -30.22
N THR A 725 -20.84 21.44 -29.95
CA THR A 725 -21.36 21.34 -28.56
C THR A 725 -21.82 19.92 -28.32
N PHE A 726 -21.47 19.37 -27.13
CA PHE A 726 -21.86 18.02 -26.71
C PHE A 726 -22.01 17.92 -25.19
N ASP A 727 -22.79 16.93 -24.78
CA ASP A 727 -23.04 16.66 -23.37
C ASP A 727 -21.91 15.87 -22.75
N VAL A 728 -21.63 16.16 -21.46
CA VAL A 728 -20.72 15.40 -20.61
C VAL A 728 -21.41 15.01 -19.32
N ASN A 729 -21.21 13.75 -18.92
CA ASN A 729 -21.75 13.18 -17.70
C ASN A 729 -20.78 13.35 -16.52
N HIS A 730 -21.30 13.17 -15.33
CA HIS A 730 -20.50 13.14 -14.10
C HIS A 730 -21.16 12.26 -13.03
N THR A 731 -20.36 11.89 -12.03
CA THR A 731 -20.81 11.06 -10.90
C THR A 731 -20.74 11.82 -9.56
N TYR A 732 -20.87 13.15 -9.59
CA TYR A 732 -20.90 13.97 -8.37
C TYR A 732 -22.21 13.79 -7.61
N ASN A 733 -22.12 13.55 -6.30
CA ASN A 733 -23.21 13.70 -5.35
C ASN A 733 -23.23 15.13 -4.76
N ASP A 734 -24.24 15.47 -3.96
CA ASP A 734 -24.38 16.80 -3.37
C ASP A 734 -23.16 17.21 -2.54
N GLN A 735 -22.61 16.31 -1.71
CA GLN A 735 -21.43 16.56 -0.91
C GLN A 735 -20.19 16.87 -1.77
N GLN A 736 -19.99 16.12 -2.84
CA GLN A 736 -18.85 16.30 -3.75
C GLN A 736 -18.97 17.60 -4.56
N ILE A 737 -20.21 18.04 -4.88
CA ILE A 737 -20.44 19.35 -5.51
C ILE A 737 -20.04 20.47 -4.55
N GLU A 738 -20.32 20.34 -3.27
CA GLU A 738 -19.86 21.30 -2.26
C GLU A 738 -18.33 21.36 -2.14
N TRP A 739 -17.60 20.26 -2.42
CA TRP A 739 -16.15 20.29 -2.51
C TRP A 739 -15.66 21.18 -3.66
N VAL A 740 -16.28 21.07 -4.82
CA VAL A 740 -15.94 21.92 -5.99
C VAL A 740 -16.21 23.38 -5.67
N LYS A 741 -17.37 23.70 -5.10
CA LYS A 741 -17.75 25.06 -4.67
C LYS A 741 -16.85 25.62 -3.58
N ALA A 742 -16.25 24.78 -2.73
CA ALA A 742 -15.30 25.19 -1.71
C ALA A 742 -13.86 25.29 -2.22
N GLY A 743 -13.54 24.71 -3.40
CA GLY A 743 -12.21 24.63 -3.99
C GLY A 743 -11.47 23.32 -3.71
N SER A 744 -11.87 22.58 -2.67
CA SER A 744 -11.44 21.22 -2.35
C SER A 744 -12.29 20.63 -1.22
N ALA A 745 -12.20 19.31 -1.02
CA ALA A 745 -12.81 18.65 0.15
C ALA A 745 -12.27 19.22 1.48
N LEU A 746 -10.97 19.46 1.56
CA LEU A 746 -10.33 20.01 2.77
C LEU A 746 -10.75 21.45 3.05
N ASN A 747 -10.98 22.25 2.02
CA ASN A 747 -11.53 23.61 2.20
C ASN A 747 -12.97 23.58 2.75
N LYS A 748 -13.78 22.62 2.28
CA LYS A 748 -15.14 22.42 2.82
C LYS A 748 -15.08 22.10 4.32
N ILE A 749 -14.20 21.16 4.71
CA ILE A 749 -13.97 20.85 6.13
C ILE A 749 -13.56 22.10 6.91
N ARG A 750 -12.57 22.84 6.42
CA ARG A 750 -12.11 24.07 7.07
C ARG A 750 -13.25 25.05 7.29
N LYS A 751 -14.11 25.23 6.29
CA LYS A 751 -15.30 26.11 6.36
C LYS A 751 -16.30 25.60 7.39
N ASP A 752 -16.56 24.29 7.43
CA ASP A 752 -17.51 23.67 8.36
C ASP A 752 -17.04 23.77 9.82
N PHE A 753 -15.74 23.81 10.07
CA PHE A 753 -15.17 24.09 11.41
C PHE A 753 -15.10 25.59 11.74
N GLY A 754 -15.66 26.48 10.92
CA GLY A 754 -15.66 27.93 11.14
C GLY A 754 -14.26 28.57 11.14
N MET A 755 -13.29 27.92 10.51
CA MET A 755 -11.91 28.43 10.41
C MET A 755 -11.74 29.26 9.14
N LYS A 756 -11.35 30.53 9.33
CA LYS A 756 -11.06 31.48 8.23
C LYS A 756 -9.77 31.12 7.47
#